data_ecd7ed50113cfdabbc863d325c169748
#
_entry.id   ecd7ed50113cfdabbc863d325c169748
#
_cell.length_a   1.000
_cell.length_b   1.000
_cell.length_c   1.000
_cell.angle_alpha   90.00
_cell.angle_beta   90.00
_cell.angle_gamma   90.00
#
_symmetry.space_group_name_H-M   'P 1'
#
loop_
_entity.id
_entity.type
_entity.pdbx_description
1 polymer ?
#
loop_
_entity_poly.entity_id
_entity_poly.type
_entity_poly.pdbx_seq_one_letter_code
_entity_poly.pdbx_strand_id
1 'polypeptide(L)'
;MDILAVACALVATALYCNTLQAGFVYDDRRAILTNPDLLSSTPWSRLLENDFWGTPLSDRGSHGSYRPLCVATFRLNHLLGGLEPLGYHLVNVALHAACTVLVVRVARKVLPGRNNLGHAITGFLFAAHPIHSEAVAGVVGRADLLACLLTLSAFLAYSAHCERTRSPFPLLLALVSSTLATLAKETGISSLALCLLWELCRGESTRKVNCGLTRARSIGIVSGSLVLLVLGRLRITGTRPEFASADNPTARHPSRLTRGLTFLYLPAASARMLLCPSTLSFDWSMDAVPRITSLLDARNIESACLYTALIGASIWTIRTLRRPSRETGLSLVQYPRSMSSRCPVCAGRRTGGCHTDGCRAANNNNNGPMGDCHCAKRPNSGITWRYGRASKQATASGVAASIGFLVLPFLPASNLFFYVGFVIAERILYLPSVGACLIVGAAVSGCYRIARRHGSRRKGRAVLVATAVLVCTMSAKTLLRNADWYDEESLYRSALHVNPPKAYGNLGSVLSAQGRVAEAEEAFVQALRYRPNMADVHYNLGILQQGRKNYEEAILSYQRAIHFRPSLAQAYVNLGAALASVGRGTEAAAVLRTGASLDGSGLKDKRAHEAARVQALLQLGALYADQGRLQRALAAYREALHALPDHYPPQSVYNLLGETLSRLQQYAEAERWFQASLASQPDHVPAHITYGKLLARNSSRVLEAERWFLRARRLAPDDSSVHHHYGLFLTSQGRLSEAAEEQLRAAELSRSDYELSMAAASALRQAGRLEDAEVWYRHAATLRPHEARSHTNLGAILHLNGKYKQAAAAYSEALRLQPGDATTIMNLHKLATILA
;
A
#
# COMPACT_ATOMS: atom_id res chain seq x y z
N MET A 1 -37.64 -1.83 4.24
CA MET A 1 -36.24 -1.40 4.30
C MET A 1 -35.91 -0.87 5.70
N ASP A 2 -34.71 -1.09 6.18
CA ASP A 2 -34.21 -0.58 7.45
C ASP A 2 -33.75 0.88 7.28
N ILE A 3 -34.66 1.84 7.52
CA ILE A 3 -34.40 3.28 7.32
C ILE A 3 -33.12 3.74 8.04
N LEU A 4 -32.88 3.26 9.27
CA LEU A 4 -31.68 3.61 10.04
C LEU A 4 -30.41 3.11 9.35
N ALA A 5 -30.42 1.85 8.90
CA ALA A 5 -29.25 1.27 8.24
C ALA A 5 -28.95 2.02 6.91
N VAL A 6 -30.00 2.39 6.18
CA VAL A 6 -29.84 3.19 4.94
C VAL A 6 -29.29 4.58 5.26
N ALA A 7 -29.82 5.27 6.27
CA ALA A 7 -29.32 6.58 6.68
C ALA A 7 -27.84 6.54 7.06
N CYS A 8 -27.41 5.54 7.84
CA CYS A 8 -26.01 5.37 8.21
C CYS A 8 -25.11 5.07 6.98
N ALA A 9 -25.59 4.27 6.03
CA ALA A 9 -24.90 3.97 4.79
C ALA A 9 -24.72 5.22 3.91
N LEU A 10 -25.76 6.05 3.79
CA LEU A 10 -25.70 7.32 3.06
C LEU A 10 -24.69 8.28 3.68
N VAL A 11 -24.65 8.37 5.02
CA VAL A 11 -23.61 9.16 5.72
C VAL A 11 -22.22 8.59 5.46
N ALA A 12 -22.03 7.27 5.53
CA ALA A 12 -20.76 6.63 5.20
C ALA A 12 -20.33 6.97 3.76
N THR A 13 -21.22 6.85 2.78
CA THR A 13 -20.94 7.20 1.39
C THR A 13 -20.60 8.68 1.24
N ALA A 14 -21.36 9.58 1.82
CA ALA A 14 -21.14 11.02 1.73
C ALA A 14 -19.80 11.45 2.33
N LEU A 15 -19.40 10.88 3.46
CA LEU A 15 -18.13 11.19 4.13
C LEU A 15 -16.89 10.72 3.35
N TYR A 16 -17.04 9.70 2.50
CA TYR A 16 -15.93 9.14 1.71
C TYR A 16 -15.99 9.46 0.21
N CYS A 17 -16.99 10.23 -0.26
CA CYS A 17 -17.06 10.68 -1.66
C CYS A 17 -15.83 11.48 -2.09
N ASN A 18 -15.20 12.22 -1.17
CA ASN A 18 -13.97 12.99 -1.46
C ASN A 18 -12.74 12.12 -1.77
N THR A 19 -12.79 10.82 -1.52
CA THR A 19 -11.71 9.88 -1.89
C THR A 19 -11.80 9.39 -3.34
N LEU A 20 -12.91 9.63 -4.03
CA LEU A 20 -13.13 9.14 -5.39
C LEU A 20 -12.17 9.76 -6.43
N GLN A 21 -11.64 10.94 -6.14
CA GLN A 21 -10.68 11.64 -6.99
C GLN A 21 -9.22 11.43 -6.55
N ALA A 22 -8.98 10.63 -5.52
CA ALA A 22 -7.64 10.33 -5.03
C ALA A 22 -6.89 9.40 -5.99
N GLY A 23 -5.56 9.55 -6.02
CA GLY A 23 -4.67 8.66 -6.77
C GLY A 23 -4.35 7.36 -6.02
N PHE A 24 -3.52 6.52 -6.63
CA PHE A 24 -2.89 5.40 -5.94
C PHE A 24 -1.73 5.89 -5.09
N VAL A 25 -1.73 5.55 -3.80
CA VAL A 25 -0.74 6.05 -2.84
C VAL A 25 -0.10 4.90 -2.05
N TYR A 26 1.17 5.08 -1.69
CA TYR A 26 1.91 4.21 -0.77
C TYR A 26 1.89 2.72 -1.19
N ASP A 27 1.21 1.86 -0.38
CA ASP A 27 1.10 0.42 -0.62
C ASP A 27 0.39 0.07 -1.95
N ASP A 28 -0.47 0.95 -2.47
CA ASP A 28 -1.24 0.73 -3.69
C ASP A 28 -0.33 0.58 -4.92
N ARG A 29 0.83 1.27 -4.94
CA ARG A 29 1.81 1.12 -6.02
C ARG A 29 2.23 -0.32 -6.23
N ARG A 30 2.57 -1.02 -5.15
CA ARG A 30 3.03 -2.39 -5.24
C ARG A 30 1.89 -3.38 -5.44
N ALA A 31 0.75 -3.17 -4.77
CA ALA A 31 -0.38 -4.08 -4.81
C ALA A 31 -1.16 -4.00 -6.13
N ILE A 32 -1.10 -2.87 -6.84
CA ILE A 32 -1.90 -2.60 -8.03
C ILE A 32 -1.02 -2.30 -9.24
N LEU A 33 -0.17 -1.24 -9.19
CA LEU A 33 0.55 -0.77 -10.37
C LEU A 33 1.61 -1.75 -10.86
N THR A 34 2.28 -2.47 -9.95
CA THR A 34 3.37 -3.41 -10.29
C THR A 34 3.02 -4.88 -10.05
N ASN A 35 1.78 -5.18 -9.68
CA ASN A 35 1.37 -6.55 -9.37
C ASN A 35 1.07 -7.33 -10.68
N PRO A 36 1.87 -8.36 -11.02
CA PRO A 36 1.68 -9.12 -12.26
C PRO A 36 0.37 -9.94 -12.28
N ASP A 37 -0.22 -10.23 -11.11
CA ASP A 37 -1.45 -11.03 -11.01
C ASP A 37 -2.69 -10.29 -11.52
N LEU A 38 -2.59 -8.96 -11.68
CA LEU A 38 -3.69 -8.14 -12.20
C LEU A 38 -3.75 -8.16 -13.74
N LEU A 39 -2.64 -8.49 -14.41
CA LEU A 39 -2.55 -8.47 -15.86
C LEU A 39 -3.47 -9.54 -16.49
N SER A 40 -4.09 -9.21 -17.60
CA SER A 40 -4.96 -10.13 -18.35
C SER A 40 -4.21 -11.36 -18.88
N SER A 41 -2.90 -11.20 -19.17
CA SER A 41 -2.01 -12.29 -19.63
C SER A 41 -1.68 -13.33 -18.56
N THR A 42 -1.85 -13.01 -17.26
CA THR A 42 -1.54 -13.94 -16.16
C THR A 42 -2.73 -14.88 -15.94
N PRO A 43 -2.52 -16.21 -15.86
CA PRO A 43 -3.59 -17.17 -15.55
C PRO A 43 -4.23 -16.92 -14.18
N TRP A 44 -5.55 -17.17 -14.05
CA TRP A 44 -6.27 -17.00 -12.77
C TRP A 44 -5.75 -17.93 -11.66
N SER A 45 -5.18 -19.10 -12.02
CA SER A 45 -4.59 -20.04 -11.06
C SER A 45 -3.44 -19.41 -10.25
N ARG A 46 -2.70 -18.47 -10.82
CA ARG A 46 -1.59 -17.77 -10.14
C ARG A 46 -2.03 -17.04 -8.89
N LEU A 47 -3.28 -16.56 -8.82
CA LEU A 47 -3.83 -15.92 -7.63
C LEU A 47 -3.87 -16.87 -6.41
N LEU A 48 -3.88 -18.18 -6.65
CA LEU A 48 -3.86 -19.19 -5.60
C LEU A 48 -2.43 -19.62 -5.20
N GLU A 49 -1.44 -19.29 -6.03
CA GLU A 49 -0.04 -19.64 -5.82
C GLU A 49 0.79 -18.50 -5.27
N ASN A 50 0.33 -17.25 -5.49
CA ASN A 50 1.05 -16.04 -5.13
C ASN A 50 0.54 -15.41 -3.83
N ASP A 51 1.38 -14.59 -3.23
CA ASP A 51 0.98 -13.73 -2.11
C ASP A 51 0.22 -12.48 -2.62
N PHE A 52 -0.20 -11.62 -1.69
CA PHE A 52 -0.95 -10.38 -1.98
C PHE A 52 -0.22 -9.43 -2.95
N TRP A 53 1.09 -9.52 -3.05
CA TRP A 53 1.96 -8.65 -3.82
C TRP A 53 2.38 -9.25 -5.18
N GLY A 54 1.85 -10.41 -5.53
CA GLY A 54 2.17 -11.11 -6.77
C GLY A 54 3.49 -11.90 -6.73
N THR A 55 4.02 -12.16 -5.52
CA THR A 55 5.22 -12.97 -5.32
C THR A 55 4.80 -14.42 -5.03
N PRO A 56 5.41 -15.45 -5.68
CA PRO A 56 5.10 -16.84 -5.39
C PRO A 56 5.30 -17.19 -3.91
N LEU A 57 4.34 -17.90 -3.30
CA LEU A 57 4.43 -18.31 -1.89
C LEU A 57 5.60 -19.24 -1.60
N SER A 58 6.11 -19.96 -2.61
CA SER A 58 7.29 -20.80 -2.53
C SER A 58 8.61 -20.00 -2.48
N ASP A 59 8.58 -18.72 -2.87
CA ASP A 59 9.76 -17.86 -2.84
C ASP A 59 10.06 -17.41 -1.40
N ARG A 60 11.34 -17.49 -0.99
CA ARG A 60 11.78 -17.00 0.33
C ARG A 60 11.57 -15.49 0.53
N GLY A 61 11.48 -14.72 -0.56
CA GLY A 61 11.16 -13.29 -0.55
C GLY A 61 9.67 -12.98 -0.39
N SER A 62 8.78 -13.99 -0.41
CA SER A 62 7.35 -13.78 -0.22
C SER A 62 7.04 -13.22 1.17
N HIS A 63 6.14 -12.26 1.20
CA HIS A 63 5.63 -11.68 2.45
C HIS A 63 4.72 -12.65 3.21
N GLY A 64 4.28 -13.77 2.59
CA GLY A 64 3.36 -14.75 3.18
C GLY A 64 1.94 -14.23 3.39
N SER A 65 1.60 -13.04 2.91
CA SER A 65 0.24 -12.48 2.97
C SER A 65 -0.64 -13.05 1.86
N TYR A 66 -1.28 -14.19 2.14
CA TYR A 66 -2.13 -14.89 1.17
C TYR A 66 -3.55 -14.33 1.17
N ARG A 67 -3.96 -13.58 0.13
CA ARG A 67 -5.26 -12.88 0.04
C ARG A 67 -5.90 -12.98 -1.35
N PRO A 68 -6.10 -14.19 -1.89
CA PRO A 68 -6.51 -14.38 -3.27
C PRO A 68 -7.86 -13.72 -3.60
N LEU A 69 -8.80 -13.68 -2.64
CA LEU A 69 -10.10 -13.03 -2.85
C LEU A 69 -9.95 -11.51 -3.05
N CYS A 70 -9.06 -10.87 -2.30
CA CYS A 70 -8.82 -9.43 -2.46
C CYS A 70 -8.16 -9.14 -3.81
N VAL A 71 -7.12 -9.89 -4.18
CA VAL A 71 -6.43 -9.74 -5.47
C VAL A 71 -7.39 -10.00 -6.63
N ALA A 72 -8.29 -11.00 -6.53
CA ALA A 72 -9.33 -11.23 -7.52
C ALA A 72 -10.23 -10.01 -7.74
N THR A 73 -10.60 -9.28 -6.67
CA THR A 73 -11.39 -8.05 -6.81
C THR A 73 -10.61 -6.90 -7.43
N PHE A 74 -9.31 -6.79 -7.21
CA PHE A 74 -8.45 -5.83 -7.91
C PHE A 74 -8.33 -6.16 -9.39
N ARG A 75 -8.14 -7.44 -9.71
CA ARG A 75 -8.10 -7.91 -11.10
C ARG A 75 -9.41 -7.63 -11.84
N LEU A 76 -10.56 -7.80 -11.19
CA LEU A 76 -11.86 -7.42 -11.77
C LEU A 76 -11.92 -5.90 -12.04
N ASN A 77 -11.47 -5.06 -11.12
CA ASN A 77 -11.37 -3.62 -11.37
C ASN A 77 -10.46 -3.31 -12.58
N HIS A 78 -9.29 -3.96 -12.64
CA HIS A 78 -8.33 -3.80 -13.74
C HIS A 78 -8.93 -4.21 -15.09
N LEU A 79 -9.69 -5.30 -15.13
CA LEU A 79 -10.36 -5.77 -16.36
C LEU A 79 -11.49 -4.84 -16.82
N LEU A 80 -12.16 -4.14 -15.88
CA LEU A 80 -13.29 -3.26 -16.18
C LEU A 80 -12.86 -1.83 -16.53
N GLY A 81 -11.82 -1.30 -15.87
CA GLY A 81 -11.43 0.10 -15.97
C GLY A 81 -9.91 0.33 -16.03
N GLY A 82 -9.10 -0.72 -16.27
CA GLY A 82 -7.65 -0.58 -16.30
C GLY A 82 -7.08 -0.11 -14.96
N LEU A 83 -6.16 0.84 -15.01
CA LEU A 83 -5.50 1.44 -13.85
C LEU A 83 -6.13 2.77 -13.42
N GLU A 84 -7.40 3.02 -13.77
CA GLU A 84 -8.12 4.22 -13.33
C GLU A 84 -8.51 4.13 -11.85
N PRO A 85 -8.00 5.02 -10.95
CA PRO A 85 -8.20 4.92 -9.50
C PRO A 85 -9.67 4.99 -9.08
N LEU A 86 -10.50 5.78 -9.79
CA LEU A 86 -11.91 6.00 -9.47
C LEU A 86 -12.67 4.69 -9.22
N GLY A 87 -12.49 3.69 -10.12
CA GLY A 87 -13.18 2.41 -10.01
C GLY A 87 -12.79 1.63 -8.74
N TYR A 88 -11.54 1.74 -8.32
CA TYR A 88 -11.05 1.08 -7.11
C TYR A 88 -11.57 1.75 -5.84
N HIS A 89 -11.57 3.09 -5.78
CA HIS A 89 -12.11 3.84 -4.65
C HIS A 89 -13.63 3.66 -4.52
N LEU A 90 -14.37 3.65 -5.65
CA LEU A 90 -15.82 3.43 -5.65
C LEU A 90 -16.19 2.10 -4.98
N VAL A 91 -15.46 1.01 -5.30
CA VAL A 91 -15.68 -0.29 -4.68
C VAL A 91 -15.42 -0.23 -3.17
N ASN A 92 -14.36 0.46 -2.72
CA ASN A 92 -14.05 0.58 -1.30
C ASN A 92 -15.14 1.37 -0.55
N VAL A 93 -15.61 2.48 -1.10
CA VAL A 93 -16.72 3.27 -0.52
C VAL A 93 -18.01 2.45 -0.44
N ALA A 94 -18.33 1.70 -1.50
CA ALA A 94 -19.50 0.82 -1.51
C ALA A 94 -19.40 -0.30 -0.46
N LEU A 95 -18.21 -0.90 -0.30
CA LEU A 95 -17.95 -1.90 0.74
C LEU A 95 -18.08 -1.31 2.14
N HIS A 96 -17.57 -0.08 2.39
CA HIS A 96 -17.71 0.59 3.67
C HIS A 96 -19.18 0.90 4.00
N ALA A 97 -19.96 1.36 3.03
CA ALA A 97 -21.41 1.56 3.18
C ALA A 97 -22.12 0.24 3.49
N ALA A 98 -21.79 -0.85 2.81
CA ALA A 98 -22.34 -2.18 3.08
C ALA A 98 -21.97 -2.70 4.47
N CYS A 99 -20.70 -2.53 4.91
CA CYS A 99 -20.26 -2.82 6.27
C CYS A 99 -21.08 -2.04 7.31
N THR A 100 -21.33 -0.75 7.06
CA THR A 100 -22.13 0.11 7.95
C THR A 100 -23.55 -0.41 8.11
N VAL A 101 -24.20 -0.86 7.02
CA VAL A 101 -25.51 -1.53 7.08
C VAL A 101 -25.47 -2.76 7.97
N LEU A 102 -24.45 -3.61 7.80
CA LEU A 102 -24.34 -4.83 8.60
C LEU A 102 -24.01 -4.53 10.06
N VAL A 103 -23.22 -3.50 10.35
CA VAL A 103 -22.97 -3.05 11.74
C VAL A 103 -24.25 -2.65 12.45
N VAL A 104 -25.16 -1.90 11.79
CA VAL A 104 -26.47 -1.59 12.36
C VAL A 104 -27.29 -2.87 12.63
N ARG A 105 -27.24 -3.84 11.71
CA ARG A 105 -27.94 -5.14 11.91
C ARG A 105 -27.34 -5.94 13.07
N VAL A 106 -26.01 -5.96 13.19
CA VAL A 106 -25.31 -6.59 14.33
C VAL A 106 -25.68 -5.86 15.63
N ALA A 107 -25.69 -4.54 15.65
CA ALA A 107 -26.09 -3.76 16.84
C ALA A 107 -27.50 -4.13 17.32
N ARG A 108 -28.44 -4.39 16.41
CA ARG A 108 -29.79 -4.85 16.77
C ARG A 108 -29.83 -6.25 17.36
N LYS A 109 -28.85 -7.10 17.01
CA LYS A 109 -28.74 -8.44 17.60
C LYS A 109 -28.01 -8.44 18.94
N VAL A 110 -27.00 -7.59 19.07
CA VAL A 110 -26.09 -7.56 20.23
C VAL A 110 -26.65 -6.69 21.35
N LEU A 111 -27.22 -5.52 21.03
CA LEU A 111 -27.75 -4.60 22.04
C LEU A 111 -29.19 -4.94 22.40
N PRO A 112 -29.50 -5.17 23.67
CA PRO A 112 -30.78 -5.70 24.07
C PRO A 112 -31.96 -4.71 23.96
N GLY A 113 -33.13 -5.23 23.60
CA GLY A 113 -34.40 -4.52 23.60
C GLY A 113 -34.58 -3.56 22.43
N ARG A 114 -35.66 -2.74 22.44
CA ARG A 114 -35.91 -1.68 21.46
C ARG A 114 -35.00 -0.47 21.69
N ASN A 115 -33.70 -0.71 21.62
CA ASN A 115 -32.67 0.31 21.89
C ASN A 115 -32.30 1.09 20.60
N ASN A 116 -33.31 1.69 19.95
CA ASN A 116 -33.09 2.40 18.68
C ASN A 116 -31.97 3.47 18.76
N LEU A 117 -31.83 4.14 19.91
CA LEU A 117 -30.79 5.13 20.13
C LEU A 117 -29.39 4.48 20.12
N GLY A 118 -29.21 3.35 20.81
CA GLY A 118 -27.92 2.65 20.82
C GLY A 118 -27.51 2.12 19.43
N HIS A 119 -28.51 1.60 18.68
CA HIS A 119 -28.27 1.14 17.30
C HIS A 119 -27.89 2.29 16.37
N ALA A 120 -28.56 3.46 16.50
CA ALA A 120 -28.24 4.65 15.72
C ALA A 120 -26.84 5.18 16.03
N ILE A 121 -26.50 5.31 17.30
CA ILE A 121 -25.18 5.78 17.72
C ILE A 121 -24.09 4.84 17.20
N THR A 122 -24.26 3.52 17.33
CA THR A 122 -23.30 2.55 16.81
C THR A 122 -23.10 2.72 15.28
N GLY A 123 -24.19 2.84 14.52
CA GLY A 123 -24.14 2.99 13.07
C GLY A 123 -23.48 4.30 12.62
N PHE A 124 -23.85 5.43 13.21
CA PHE A 124 -23.28 6.73 12.84
C PHE A 124 -21.82 6.88 13.28
N LEU A 125 -21.44 6.36 14.45
CA LEU A 125 -20.04 6.35 14.88
C LEU A 125 -19.18 5.50 13.94
N PHE A 126 -19.66 4.32 13.55
CA PHE A 126 -18.94 3.49 12.61
C PHE A 126 -18.82 4.16 11.24
N ALA A 127 -19.89 4.79 10.73
CA ALA A 127 -19.87 5.51 9.46
C ALA A 127 -18.87 6.68 9.45
N ALA A 128 -18.71 7.36 10.61
CA ALA A 128 -17.97 8.60 10.71
C ALA A 128 -16.58 8.48 11.38
N HIS A 129 -16.13 7.27 11.71
CA HIS A 129 -14.90 7.10 12.49
C HIS A 129 -13.65 7.33 11.65
N PRO A 130 -12.76 8.28 11.97
CA PRO A 130 -11.60 8.64 11.15
C PRO A 130 -10.52 7.54 11.07
N ILE A 131 -10.54 6.56 11.97
CA ILE A 131 -9.65 5.38 11.90
C ILE A 131 -9.88 4.54 10.63
N HIS A 132 -11.02 4.71 9.97
CA HIS A 132 -11.39 3.99 8.76
C HIS A 132 -10.75 4.58 7.49
N SER A 133 -10.20 5.81 7.56
CA SER A 133 -9.63 6.48 6.37
C SER A 133 -8.53 5.66 5.71
N GLU A 134 -7.59 5.06 6.47
CA GLU A 134 -6.58 4.16 5.89
C GLU A 134 -7.20 2.96 5.18
N ALA A 135 -8.29 2.39 5.72
CA ALA A 135 -8.92 1.21 5.14
C ALA A 135 -9.80 1.52 3.92
N VAL A 136 -10.40 2.73 3.84
CA VAL A 136 -11.36 3.12 2.78
C VAL A 136 -10.67 3.94 1.70
N ALA A 137 -9.89 4.97 2.07
CA ALA A 137 -9.17 5.84 1.14
C ALA A 137 -7.95 5.12 0.53
N GLY A 138 -7.18 4.35 1.30
CA GLY A 138 -6.16 3.46 0.75
C GLY A 138 -6.78 2.26 0.07
N VAL A 139 -6.48 2.05 -1.23
CA VAL A 139 -7.12 0.98 -2.02
C VAL A 139 -6.77 -0.41 -1.46
N VAL A 140 -5.55 -0.61 -0.99
CA VAL A 140 -5.07 -1.85 -0.34
C VAL A 140 -5.92 -2.24 0.89
N GLY A 141 -6.53 -1.26 1.55
CA GLY A 141 -7.46 -1.46 2.66
C GLY A 141 -8.71 -2.28 2.32
N ARG A 142 -8.98 -2.54 1.04
CA ARG A 142 -10.07 -3.41 0.57
C ARG A 142 -10.08 -4.78 1.26
N ALA A 143 -8.91 -5.31 1.57
CA ALA A 143 -8.78 -6.56 2.30
C ALA A 143 -9.47 -6.51 3.68
N ASP A 144 -9.37 -5.38 4.39
CA ASP A 144 -10.02 -5.14 5.68
C ASP A 144 -11.53 -4.98 5.53
N LEU A 145 -11.97 -4.24 4.50
CA LEU A 145 -13.38 -4.04 4.18
C LEU A 145 -14.09 -5.35 3.86
N LEU A 146 -13.49 -6.18 2.98
CA LEU A 146 -14.03 -7.48 2.62
C LEU A 146 -14.07 -8.44 3.81
N ALA A 147 -12.98 -8.50 4.59
CA ALA A 147 -12.92 -9.33 5.79
C ALA A 147 -13.99 -8.91 6.82
N CYS A 148 -14.20 -7.61 7.01
CA CYS A 148 -15.24 -7.08 7.89
C CYS A 148 -16.65 -7.45 7.38
N LEU A 149 -16.95 -7.17 6.12
CA LEU A 149 -18.24 -7.49 5.49
C LEU A 149 -18.61 -8.96 5.67
N LEU A 150 -17.67 -9.84 5.35
CA LEU A 150 -17.85 -11.28 5.41
C LEU A 150 -17.92 -11.80 6.85
N THR A 151 -17.14 -11.23 7.78
CA THR A 151 -17.21 -11.56 9.21
C THR A 151 -18.56 -11.18 9.81
N LEU A 152 -19.08 -9.98 9.50
CA LEU A 152 -20.40 -9.53 9.97
C LEU A 152 -21.50 -10.39 9.35
N SER A 153 -21.38 -10.78 8.09
CA SER A 153 -22.30 -11.69 7.40
C SER A 153 -22.30 -13.07 8.05
N ALA A 154 -21.13 -13.62 8.35
CA ALA A 154 -20.98 -14.90 9.05
C ALA A 154 -21.64 -14.87 10.44
N PHE A 155 -21.38 -13.82 11.22
CA PHE A 155 -21.99 -13.65 12.55
C PHE A 155 -23.50 -13.56 12.50
N LEU A 156 -24.06 -12.78 11.56
CA LEU A 156 -25.51 -12.66 11.38
C LEU A 156 -26.15 -13.96 10.92
N ALA A 157 -25.52 -14.67 9.99
CA ALA A 157 -25.98 -15.98 9.53
C ALA A 157 -25.96 -16.99 10.68
N TYR A 158 -24.87 -17.04 11.46
CA TYR A 158 -24.79 -17.91 12.63
C TYR A 158 -25.81 -17.56 13.71
N SER A 159 -26.02 -16.26 13.97
CA SER A 159 -27.09 -15.83 14.88
C SER A 159 -28.47 -16.28 14.42
N ALA A 160 -28.75 -16.23 13.11
CA ALA A 160 -30.00 -16.73 12.55
C ALA A 160 -30.11 -18.27 12.65
N HIS A 161 -29.00 -19.03 12.48
CA HIS A 161 -28.95 -20.45 12.73
C HIS A 161 -29.34 -20.79 14.17
N CYS A 162 -28.85 -20.03 15.12
CA CYS A 162 -29.19 -20.20 16.51
C CYS A 162 -30.65 -19.88 16.87
N GLU A 163 -31.32 -19.02 16.11
CA GLU A 163 -32.72 -18.59 16.34
C GLU A 163 -33.75 -19.49 15.64
N ARG A 164 -33.45 -20.01 14.44
CA ARG A 164 -34.36 -20.76 13.56
C ARG A 164 -34.23 -22.28 13.74
N THR A 165 -34.52 -22.81 14.90
CA THR A 165 -34.52 -24.26 15.18
C THR A 165 -33.27 -25.00 14.59
N ARG A 166 -32.16 -24.30 14.46
CA ARG A 166 -30.87 -24.77 13.97
C ARG A 166 -30.88 -25.30 12.52
N SER A 167 -31.55 -24.57 11.63
CA SER A 167 -31.53 -24.85 10.20
C SER A 167 -30.09 -24.97 9.67
N PRO A 168 -29.75 -25.94 8.81
CA PRO A 168 -28.37 -26.10 8.27
C PRO A 168 -27.96 -24.98 7.32
N PHE A 169 -28.90 -24.38 6.58
CA PHE A 169 -28.55 -23.35 5.57
C PHE A 169 -27.85 -22.11 6.14
N PRO A 170 -28.32 -21.46 7.23
CA PRO A 170 -27.60 -20.34 7.81
C PRO A 170 -26.25 -20.75 8.42
N LEU A 171 -26.10 -21.99 8.90
CA LEU A 171 -24.80 -22.50 9.34
C LEU A 171 -23.82 -22.62 8.18
N LEU A 172 -24.25 -23.21 7.07
CA LEU A 172 -23.44 -23.29 5.85
C LEU A 172 -23.02 -21.90 5.36
N LEU A 173 -23.97 -20.94 5.32
CA LEU A 173 -23.69 -19.56 4.94
C LEU A 173 -22.65 -18.91 5.87
N ALA A 174 -22.72 -19.18 7.18
CA ALA A 174 -21.74 -18.70 8.14
C ALA A 174 -20.34 -19.27 7.89
N LEU A 175 -20.23 -20.57 7.60
CA LEU A 175 -18.97 -21.25 7.31
C LEU A 175 -18.35 -20.75 6.00
N VAL A 176 -19.15 -20.65 4.93
CA VAL A 176 -18.70 -20.10 3.64
C VAL A 176 -18.22 -18.65 3.79
N SER A 177 -19.01 -17.80 4.45
CA SER A 177 -18.63 -16.41 4.69
C SER A 177 -17.34 -16.30 5.50
N SER A 178 -17.13 -17.18 6.50
CA SER A 178 -15.91 -17.19 7.31
C SER A 178 -14.69 -17.65 6.51
N THR A 179 -14.85 -18.63 5.63
CA THR A 179 -13.79 -19.08 4.71
C THR A 179 -13.39 -17.94 3.76
N LEU A 180 -14.37 -17.30 3.12
CA LEU A 180 -14.15 -16.16 2.24
C LEU A 180 -13.52 -14.96 2.99
N ALA A 181 -13.93 -14.71 4.23
CA ALA A 181 -13.30 -13.68 5.08
C ALA A 181 -11.81 -13.97 5.31
N THR A 182 -11.45 -15.24 5.54
CA THR A 182 -10.06 -15.68 5.74
C THR A 182 -9.24 -15.59 4.45
N LEU A 183 -9.87 -15.82 3.28
CA LEU A 183 -9.24 -15.63 1.96
C LEU A 183 -9.12 -14.16 1.57
N ALA A 184 -9.94 -13.27 2.15
CA ALA A 184 -9.80 -11.82 1.98
C ALA A 184 -8.67 -11.23 2.85
N LYS A 185 -8.61 -11.65 4.12
CA LYS A 185 -7.57 -11.25 5.08
C LYS A 185 -7.46 -12.24 6.24
N GLU A 186 -6.25 -12.37 6.80
CA GLU A 186 -5.94 -13.29 7.91
C GLU A 186 -6.85 -13.08 9.13
N THR A 187 -7.20 -11.83 9.42
CA THR A 187 -8.08 -11.45 10.54
C THR A 187 -9.51 -12.01 10.41
N GLY A 188 -9.94 -12.38 9.19
CA GLY A 188 -11.24 -12.98 8.91
C GLY A 188 -11.48 -14.31 9.63
N ILE A 189 -10.42 -15.02 10.01
CA ILE A 189 -10.50 -16.28 10.78
C ILE A 189 -11.21 -16.08 12.14
N SER A 190 -11.14 -14.85 12.69
CA SER A 190 -11.81 -14.50 13.95
C SER A 190 -13.33 -14.59 13.87
N SER A 191 -13.92 -14.62 12.69
CA SER A 191 -15.37 -14.76 12.48
C SER A 191 -15.96 -16.01 13.15
N LEU A 192 -15.26 -17.16 13.03
CA LEU A 192 -15.69 -18.41 13.67
C LEU A 192 -15.53 -18.34 15.21
N ALA A 193 -14.47 -17.70 15.71
CA ALA A 193 -14.29 -17.47 17.13
C ALA A 193 -15.41 -16.56 17.71
N LEU A 194 -15.84 -15.54 16.95
CA LEU A 194 -16.99 -14.71 17.30
C LEU A 194 -18.30 -15.50 17.34
N CYS A 195 -18.51 -16.40 16.38
CA CYS A 195 -19.68 -17.30 16.37
C CYS A 195 -19.70 -18.23 17.59
N LEU A 196 -18.54 -18.81 17.96
CA LEU A 196 -18.39 -19.64 19.16
C LEU A 196 -18.66 -18.83 20.43
N LEU A 197 -18.07 -17.63 20.54
CA LEU A 197 -18.30 -16.75 21.69
C LEU A 197 -19.78 -16.41 21.84
N TRP A 198 -20.46 -16.10 20.73
CA TRP A 198 -21.90 -15.82 20.72
C TRP A 198 -22.71 -17.01 21.22
N GLU A 199 -22.39 -18.22 20.73
CA GLU A 199 -23.06 -19.46 21.18
C GLU A 199 -22.88 -19.71 22.67
N LEU A 200 -21.66 -19.49 23.19
CA LEU A 200 -21.34 -19.69 24.61
C LEU A 200 -22.05 -18.67 25.53
N CYS A 201 -22.19 -17.43 25.04
CA CYS A 201 -22.77 -16.34 25.82
C CYS A 201 -24.30 -16.27 25.77
N ARG A 202 -24.98 -17.04 24.91
CA ARG A 202 -26.45 -17.08 24.89
C ARG A 202 -26.98 -17.88 26.06
N GLY A 203 -27.87 -17.24 26.84
CA GLY A 203 -28.55 -17.88 27.94
C GLY A 203 -29.55 -18.99 27.49
N GLU A 204 -29.83 -19.91 28.40
CA GLU A 204 -30.64 -21.11 28.18
C GLU A 204 -32.17 -20.85 28.12
N SER A 205 -32.57 -19.64 27.84
CA SER A 205 -33.95 -19.15 28.02
C SER A 205 -35.04 -19.80 27.12
N THR A 206 -34.72 -20.74 26.25
CA THR A 206 -35.70 -21.38 25.33
C THR A 206 -35.44 -22.87 25.14
N ARG A 207 -35.15 -23.63 26.19
CA ARG A 207 -34.87 -25.07 26.08
C ARG A 207 -36.13 -25.91 25.91
N LYS A 208 -36.34 -26.41 24.73
CA LYS A 208 -36.98 -27.74 24.49
C LYS A 208 -35.90 -28.82 24.65
N VAL A 209 -36.20 -29.91 25.28
CA VAL A 209 -35.27 -31.00 25.71
C VAL A 209 -34.32 -31.52 24.59
N ASN A 210 -34.67 -31.41 23.30
CA ASN A 210 -33.85 -31.84 22.15
C ASN A 210 -32.82 -30.81 21.66
N CYS A 211 -32.63 -29.69 22.32
CA CYS A 211 -31.76 -28.63 21.85
C CYS A 211 -30.27 -28.78 22.23
N GLY A 212 -29.93 -29.61 23.21
CA GLY A 212 -28.58 -29.83 23.72
C GLY A 212 -27.65 -30.50 22.70
N LEU A 213 -28.10 -31.61 22.08
CA LEU A 213 -27.31 -32.35 21.10
C LEU A 213 -27.05 -31.58 19.82
N THR A 214 -28.05 -30.83 19.33
CA THR A 214 -27.90 -29.95 18.14
C THR A 214 -26.95 -28.79 18.40
N ARG A 215 -26.91 -28.25 19.64
CA ARG A 215 -25.96 -27.22 20.09
C ARG A 215 -24.54 -27.74 20.09
N ALA A 216 -24.32 -28.92 20.69
CA ALA A 216 -23.00 -29.54 20.72
C ALA A 216 -22.47 -29.83 19.31
N ARG A 217 -23.33 -30.32 18.39
CA ARG A 217 -22.96 -30.50 16.98
C ARG A 217 -22.56 -29.21 16.30
N SER A 218 -23.33 -28.12 16.49
CA SER A 218 -22.98 -26.82 15.91
C SER A 218 -21.65 -26.28 16.42
N ILE A 219 -21.39 -26.39 17.74
CA ILE A 219 -20.10 -26.02 18.35
C ILE A 219 -18.98 -26.88 17.77
N GLY A 220 -19.17 -28.20 17.65
CA GLY A 220 -18.21 -29.11 17.07
C GLY A 220 -17.85 -28.76 15.63
N ILE A 221 -18.85 -28.49 14.78
CA ILE A 221 -18.66 -28.11 13.37
C ILE A 221 -17.87 -26.78 13.28
N VAL A 222 -18.29 -25.75 14.03
CA VAL A 222 -17.64 -24.42 13.98
C VAL A 222 -16.21 -24.49 14.54
N SER A 223 -16.00 -25.23 15.65
CA SER A 223 -14.65 -25.43 16.21
C SER A 223 -13.75 -26.24 15.27
N GLY A 224 -14.26 -27.31 14.69
CA GLY A 224 -13.54 -28.11 13.70
C GLY A 224 -13.17 -27.28 12.46
N SER A 225 -14.11 -26.47 11.96
CA SER A 225 -13.86 -25.55 10.84
C SER A 225 -12.82 -24.50 11.18
N LEU A 226 -12.83 -23.94 12.39
CA LEU A 226 -11.81 -22.99 12.86
C LEU A 226 -10.42 -23.65 12.85
N VAL A 227 -10.29 -24.86 13.41
CA VAL A 227 -9.03 -25.60 13.41
C VAL A 227 -8.54 -25.89 11.99
N LEU A 228 -9.44 -26.34 11.11
CA LEU A 228 -9.11 -26.62 9.71
C LEU A 228 -8.65 -25.38 8.96
N LEU A 229 -9.29 -24.22 9.16
CA LEU A 229 -8.87 -22.96 8.55
C LEU A 229 -7.50 -22.50 9.08
N VAL A 230 -7.25 -22.62 10.38
CA VAL A 230 -5.93 -22.31 10.97
C VAL A 230 -4.84 -23.20 10.38
N LEU A 231 -5.06 -24.54 10.40
CA LEU A 231 -4.07 -25.51 9.90
C LEU A 231 -3.85 -25.33 8.39
N GLY A 232 -4.93 -25.15 7.62
CA GLY A 232 -4.86 -24.89 6.18
C GLY A 232 -4.05 -23.63 5.88
N ARG A 233 -4.29 -22.56 6.64
CA ARG A 233 -3.53 -21.31 6.51
C ARG A 233 -2.05 -21.51 6.81
N LEU A 234 -1.72 -22.15 7.93
CA LEU A 234 -0.33 -22.42 8.32
C LEU A 234 0.39 -23.28 7.27
N ARG A 235 -0.33 -24.25 6.67
CA ARG A 235 0.23 -25.10 5.62
C ARG A 235 0.49 -24.31 4.32
N ILE A 236 -0.41 -23.40 3.93
CA ILE A 236 -0.29 -22.60 2.71
C ILE A 236 0.82 -21.56 2.84
N THR A 237 0.90 -20.86 3.98
CA THR A 237 1.89 -19.77 4.18
C THR A 237 3.29 -20.28 4.52
N GLY A 238 3.46 -21.55 4.86
CA GLY A 238 4.76 -22.19 5.10
C GLY A 238 5.53 -21.59 6.27
N THR A 239 6.78 -21.23 6.03
CA THR A 239 7.69 -20.64 7.04
C THR A 239 7.22 -19.26 7.48
N ARG A 240 7.56 -18.88 8.73
CA ARG A 240 7.25 -17.53 9.25
C ARG A 240 7.95 -16.47 8.41
N PRO A 241 7.23 -15.43 7.94
CA PRO A 241 7.86 -14.34 7.20
C PRO A 241 8.88 -13.61 8.08
N GLU A 242 10.04 -13.32 7.53
CA GLU A 242 11.03 -12.49 8.19
C GLU A 242 10.73 -11.02 7.90
N PHE A 243 10.63 -10.22 8.96
CA PHE A 243 10.40 -8.78 8.87
C PHE A 243 11.69 -8.02 9.12
N ALA A 244 11.87 -6.89 8.43
CA ALA A 244 13.00 -6.01 8.66
C ALA A 244 12.95 -5.45 10.09
N SER A 245 14.11 -5.28 10.71
CA SER A 245 14.20 -4.70 12.07
C SER A 245 13.66 -3.27 12.15
N ALA A 246 13.62 -2.56 11.02
CA ALA A 246 13.03 -1.24 10.93
C ALA A 246 11.49 -1.26 11.01
N ASP A 247 10.84 -2.32 10.51
CA ASP A 247 9.38 -2.42 10.52
C ASP A 247 8.84 -2.59 11.95
N ASN A 248 9.53 -3.39 12.78
CA ASN A 248 9.19 -3.59 14.21
C ASN A 248 10.47 -3.71 15.05
N PRO A 249 11.10 -2.60 15.41
CA PRO A 249 12.37 -2.61 16.14
C PRO A 249 12.25 -3.18 17.55
N THR A 250 11.08 -3.16 18.16
CA THR A 250 10.81 -3.73 19.49
C THR A 250 10.96 -5.24 19.48
N ALA A 251 10.60 -5.94 18.39
CA ALA A 251 10.67 -7.40 18.31
C ALA A 251 12.10 -7.96 18.50
N ARG A 252 13.12 -7.21 18.08
CA ARG A 252 14.53 -7.60 18.15
C ARG A 252 15.32 -6.89 19.27
N HIS A 253 14.64 -6.15 20.15
CA HIS A 253 15.31 -5.44 21.26
C HIS A 253 15.91 -6.44 22.26
N PRO A 254 17.17 -6.26 22.73
CA PRO A 254 17.83 -7.23 23.62
C PRO A 254 17.11 -7.39 24.96
N SER A 255 16.64 -6.32 25.58
CA SER A 255 15.93 -6.36 26.86
C SER A 255 14.53 -6.98 26.75
N ARG A 256 14.30 -8.09 27.45
CA ARG A 256 12.99 -8.76 27.55
C ARG A 256 11.94 -7.86 28.22
N LEU A 257 12.35 -7.07 29.22
CA LEU A 257 11.48 -6.14 29.93
C LEU A 257 10.92 -5.08 28.96
N THR A 258 11.81 -4.42 28.19
CA THR A 258 11.42 -3.42 27.19
C THR A 258 10.47 -4.01 26.15
N ARG A 259 10.76 -5.23 25.65
CA ARG A 259 9.84 -5.91 24.71
C ARG A 259 8.47 -6.16 25.33
N GLY A 260 8.43 -6.72 26.55
CA GLY A 260 7.20 -7.05 27.26
C GLY A 260 6.35 -5.80 27.52
N LEU A 261 6.94 -4.77 28.12
CA LEU A 261 6.22 -3.52 28.45
C LEU A 261 5.70 -2.83 27.18
N THR A 262 6.54 -2.73 26.15
CA THR A 262 6.12 -2.09 24.89
C THR A 262 4.99 -2.87 24.23
N PHE A 263 5.09 -4.20 24.08
CA PHE A 263 4.03 -4.99 23.47
C PHE A 263 2.74 -5.00 24.29
N LEU A 264 2.81 -4.94 25.61
CA LEU A 264 1.63 -4.76 26.47
C LEU A 264 0.98 -3.37 26.28
N TYR A 265 1.75 -2.36 25.89
CA TYR A 265 1.22 -1.03 25.64
C TYR A 265 0.53 -0.89 24.29
N LEU A 266 0.94 -1.61 23.22
CA LEU A 266 0.38 -1.43 21.87
C LEU A 266 -1.16 -1.59 21.82
N PRO A 267 -1.79 -2.56 22.52
CA PRO A 267 -3.25 -2.63 22.61
C PRO A 267 -3.89 -1.40 23.27
N ALA A 268 -3.23 -0.81 24.27
CA ALA A 268 -3.73 0.42 24.91
C ALA A 268 -3.61 1.63 23.97
N ALA A 269 -2.51 1.78 23.26
CA ALA A 269 -2.36 2.80 22.22
C ALA A 269 -3.42 2.64 21.11
N SER A 270 -3.69 1.41 20.68
CA SER A 270 -4.73 1.11 19.69
C SER A 270 -6.14 1.43 20.19
N ALA A 271 -6.43 1.11 21.46
CA ALA A 271 -7.71 1.47 22.11
C ALA A 271 -7.88 2.99 22.24
N ARG A 272 -6.79 3.72 22.53
CA ARG A 272 -6.80 5.18 22.54
C ARG A 272 -7.15 5.75 21.16
N MET A 273 -6.60 5.20 20.07
CA MET A 273 -6.95 5.61 18.71
C MET A 273 -8.42 5.35 18.36
N LEU A 274 -9.02 4.29 18.91
CA LEU A 274 -10.46 4.00 18.75
C LEU A 274 -11.35 4.93 19.56
N LEU A 275 -10.89 5.44 20.71
CA LEU A 275 -11.67 6.32 21.57
C LEU A 275 -11.44 7.80 21.28
N CYS A 276 -10.20 8.16 20.95
CA CYS A 276 -9.75 9.53 20.70
C CYS A 276 -8.74 9.56 19.56
N PRO A 277 -9.18 9.51 18.28
CA PRO A 277 -8.32 9.49 17.10
C PRO A 277 -7.73 10.88 16.79
N SER A 278 -6.94 11.43 17.73
CA SER A 278 -6.33 12.76 17.61
C SER A 278 -5.20 12.78 16.60
N THR A 279 -4.30 11.81 16.66
CA THR A 279 -3.15 11.65 15.77
C THR A 279 -3.31 10.37 14.96
N LEU A 280 -3.20 10.50 13.63
CA LEU A 280 -3.26 9.41 12.68
C LEU A 280 -2.09 9.54 11.70
N SER A 281 -1.55 8.41 11.22
CA SER A 281 -0.41 8.35 10.29
C SER A 281 -0.59 7.21 9.30
N PHE A 282 0.01 7.32 8.12
CA PHE A 282 0.03 6.21 7.16
C PHE A 282 0.92 5.06 7.61
N ASP A 283 1.85 5.32 8.52
CA ASP A 283 2.84 4.35 8.98
C ASP A 283 3.30 4.64 10.41
N TRP A 284 3.31 3.60 11.24
CA TRP A 284 3.72 3.63 12.64
C TRP A 284 4.95 2.74 12.89
N SER A 285 5.75 2.47 11.88
CA SER A 285 6.98 1.70 11.99
C SER A 285 8.12 2.49 12.63
N MET A 286 9.28 1.87 12.70
CA MET A 286 10.49 2.46 13.29
C MET A 286 10.27 2.86 14.75
N ASP A 287 10.57 4.10 15.11
CA ASP A 287 10.46 4.65 16.46
C ASP A 287 9.23 5.57 16.63
N ALA A 288 8.24 5.48 15.73
CA ALA A 288 6.99 6.25 15.81
C ALA A 288 6.21 6.00 17.12
N VAL A 289 6.34 4.80 17.70
CA VAL A 289 5.90 4.49 19.06
C VAL A 289 7.15 4.27 19.92
N PRO A 290 7.55 5.24 20.75
CA PRO A 290 8.73 5.11 21.60
C PRO A 290 8.62 3.93 22.55
N ARG A 291 9.69 3.15 22.65
CA ARG A 291 9.76 1.95 23.49
C ARG A 291 9.64 2.30 24.98
N ILE A 292 9.03 1.40 25.76
CA ILE A 292 8.90 1.53 27.21
C ILE A 292 10.02 0.74 27.86
N THR A 293 10.94 1.45 28.50
CA THR A 293 12.13 0.86 29.12
C THR A 293 12.02 0.70 30.64
N SER A 294 11.06 1.38 31.28
CA SER A 294 10.87 1.40 32.73
C SER A 294 9.45 1.03 33.12
N LEU A 295 9.30 0.35 34.25
CA LEU A 295 8.00 0.10 34.89
C LEU A 295 7.32 1.38 35.38
N LEU A 296 8.08 2.44 35.65
CA LEU A 296 7.56 3.74 36.11
C LEU A 296 7.08 4.64 34.96
N ASP A 297 7.18 4.18 33.71
CA ASP A 297 6.67 4.94 32.57
C ASP A 297 5.14 5.12 32.68
N ALA A 298 4.69 6.36 32.56
CA ALA A 298 3.25 6.71 32.72
C ALA A 298 2.33 5.94 31.74
N ARG A 299 2.84 5.54 30.58
CA ARG A 299 2.09 4.76 29.58
C ARG A 299 1.69 3.37 30.09
N ASN A 300 2.36 2.84 31.11
CA ASN A 300 1.96 1.60 31.77
C ASN A 300 0.61 1.73 32.49
N ILE A 301 0.23 2.94 32.91
CA ILE A 301 -1.10 3.23 33.51
C ILE A 301 -2.20 3.00 32.47
N GLU A 302 -2.00 3.47 31.22
CA GLU A 302 -2.97 3.23 30.13
C GLU A 302 -3.17 1.72 29.91
N SER A 303 -2.09 0.96 29.90
CA SER A 303 -2.12 -0.50 29.78
C SER A 303 -2.87 -1.15 30.94
N ALA A 304 -2.54 -0.76 32.16
CA ALA A 304 -3.20 -1.28 33.37
C ALA A 304 -4.71 -0.96 33.39
N CYS A 305 -5.09 0.26 33.00
CA CYS A 305 -6.50 0.65 32.90
C CYS A 305 -7.26 -0.19 31.88
N LEU A 306 -6.69 -0.38 30.68
CA LEU A 306 -7.31 -1.18 29.61
C LEU A 306 -7.52 -2.63 30.08
N TYR A 307 -6.47 -3.28 30.56
CA TYR A 307 -6.56 -4.68 30.96
C TYR A 307 -7.47 -4.89 32.17
N THR A 308 -7.43 -3.99 33.17
CA THR A 308 -8.33 -4.03 34.32
C THR A 308 -9.79 -3.88 33.88
N ALA A 309 -10.09 -2.96 32.96
CA ALA A 309 -11.43 -2.78 32.40
C ALA A 309 -11.91 -4.02 31.64
N LEU A 310 -11.09 -4.60 30.78
CA LEU A 310 -11.42 -5.80 30.02
C LEU A 310 -11.63 -7.02 30.91
N ILE A 311 -10.74 -7.23 31.89
CA ILE A 311 -10.85 -8.33 32.86
C ILE A 311 -12.09 -8.15 33.74
N GLY A 312 -12.31 -6.95 34.27
CA GLY A 312 -13.49 -6.65 35.10
C GLY A 312 -14.80 -6.87 34.34
N ALA A 313 -14.90 -6.38 33.10
CA ALA A 313 -16.06 -6.59 32.23
C ALA A 313 -16.27 -8.07 31.89
N SER A 314 -15.18 -8.82 31.63
CA SER A 314 -15.25 -10.26 31.38
C SER A 314 -15.70 -11.05 32.62
N ILE A 315 -15.14 -10.75 33.79
CA ILE A 315 -15.56 -11.37 35.05
C ILE A 315 -17.04 -11.07 35.35
N TRP A 316 -17.45 -9.82 35.20
CA TRP A 316 -18.84 -9.42 35.40
C TRP A 316 -19.77 -10.18 34.43
N THR A 317 -19.40 -10.28 33.17
CA THR A 317 -20.15 -11.02 32.15
C THR A 317 -20.27 -12.48 32.49
N ILE A 318 -19.18 -13.16 32.82
CA ILE A 318 -19.14 -14.59 33.18
C ILE A 318 -20.00 -14.84 34.43
N ARG A 319 -19.86 -14.01 35.46
CA ARG A 319 -20.66 -14.14 36.69
C ARG A 319 -22.14 -13.95 36.44
N THR A 320 -22.52 -13.01 35.56
CA THR A 320 -23.90 -12.74 35.21
C THR A 320 -24.52 -13.87 34.39
N LEU A 321 -23.75 -14.46 33.43
CA LEU A 321 -24.21 -15.57 32.60
C LEU A 321 -24.31 -16.89 33.39
N ARG A 322 -23.35 -17.15 34.33
CA ARG A 322 -23.31 -18.39 35.13
C ARG A 322 -24.28 -18.41 36.32
N ARG A 323 -24.93 -17.29 36.67
CA ARG A 323 -25.90 -17.33 37.78
C ARG A 323 -27.06 -18.28 37.46
N PRO A 324 -27.19 -19.42 38.18
CA PRO A 324 -28.24 -20.41 37.90
C PRO A 324 -29.60 -19.76 38.05
N SER A 325 -30.52 -20.11 37.16
CA SER A 325 -31.96 -19.92 37.42
C SER A 325 -32.26 -20.79 38.65
N ARG A 326 -32.30 -20.20 39.85
CA ARG A 326 -32.89 -20.91 40.98
C ARG A 326 -34.35 -21.20 40.55
N GLU A 327 -34.59 -22.38 40.06
CA GLU A 327 -35.90 -22.98 40.09
C GLU A 327 -36.23 -23.12 41.60
N THR A 328 -36.87 -22.11 42.19
CA THR A 328 -37.67 -22.36 43.37
C THR A 328 -38.67 -23.40 42.88
N GLY A 329 -38.50 -24.64 43.40
CA GLY A 329 -39.44 -25.73 43.21
C GLY A 329 -40.80 -25.26 43.78
N LEU A 330 -41.57 -24.65 42.92
CA LEU A 330 -43.00 -24.58 43.01
C LEU A 330 -43.47 -25.68 42.04
N SER A 331 -43.74 -26.88 42.60
CA SER A 331 -44.50 -27.91 41.95
C SER A 331 -45.61 -27.22 41.17
N LEU A 332 -45.71 -27.50 39.88
CA LEU A 332 -46.89 -27.28 39.08
C LEU A 332 -48.03 -28.03 39.77
N VAL A 333 -48.82 -27.35 40.58
CA VAL A 333 -50.15 -27.78 40.89
C VAL A 333 -50.89 -27.72 39.57
N GLN A 334 -51.06 -28.89 38.94
CA GLN A 334 -51.95 -29.08 37.82
C GLN A 334 -53.35 -28.74 38.34
N TYR A 335 -53.86 -27.56 38.07
CA TYR A 335 -55.29 -27.33 38.18
C TYR A 335 -55.98 -28.11 37.05
N PRO A 336 -57.00 -28.95 37.40
CA PRO A 336 -57.75 -29.63 36.38
C PRO A 336 -58.48 -28.60 35.50
N ARG A 337 -58.46 -28.84 34.23
CA ARG A 337 -59.26 -28.13 33.21
C ARG A 337 -60.68 -28.57 33.32
N SER A 338 -61.45 -28.07 34.34
CA SER A 338 -62.91 -28.13 34.36
C SER A 338 -63.37 -27.23 35.48
N MET A 339 -63.70 -26.00 35.21
CA MET A 339 -64.72 -25.20 35.80
C MET A 339 -64.66 -23.79 35.16
N SER A 340 -65.45 -23.59 34.13
CA SER A 340 -65.88 -22.31 33.66
C SER A 340 -66.85 -21.71 34.70
N SER A 341 -66.33 -21.02 35.72
CA SER A 341 -67.17 -20.17 36.55
C SER A 341 -67.40 -18.85 35.87
N ARG A 342 -68.53 -18.74 35.20
CA ARG A 342 -69.07 -17.44 34.72
C ARG A 342 -69.41 -16.62 35.98
N CYS A 343 -68.99 -15.35 35.95
CA CYS A 343 -69.42 -14.33 36.91
C CYS A 343 -70.97 -14.16 36.78
N PRO A 344 -71.79 -14.29 37.80
CA PRO A 344 -73.24 -14.21 37.71
C PRO A 344 -73.78 -12.85 37.22
N VAL A 345 -73.00 -11.80 37.35
CA VAL A 345 -73.38 -10.40 37.00
C VAL A 345 -73.23 -10.14 35.47
N CYS A 346 -72.51 -10.93 34.72
CA CYS A 346 -72.30 -10.70 33.29
C CYS A 346 -73.05 -11.66 32.36
N ALA A 347 -74.02 -12.46 32.92
CA ALA A 347 -74.71 -13.48 32.13
C ALA A 347 -75.86 -12.90 31.24
N GLY A 348 -76.10 -11.61 31.20
CA GLY A 348 -77.24 -11.01 30.56
C GLY A 348 -76.98 -10.23 29.24
N ARG A 349 -75.74 -10.13 28.71
CA ARG A 349 -75.54 -9.46 27.44
C ARG A 349 -74.66 -10.27 26.49
N ARG A 350 -75.28 -10.70 25.44
CA ARG A 350 -74.61 -11.22 24.24
C ARG A 350 -73.97 -10.04 23.53
N THR A 351 -72.75 -10.24 23.06
CA THR A 351 -71.98 -9.43 22.15
C THR A 351 -71.25 -8.20 22.75
N GLY A 352 -69.93 -8.14 22.57
CA GLY A 352 -69.05 -6.95 22.65
C GLY A 352 -68.05 -6.97 23.77
N GLY A 353 -66.77 -6.85 23.39
CA GLY A 353 -65.61 -6.90 24.28
C GLY A 353 -65.65 -5.85 25.40
N CYS A 354 -65.10 -6.20 26.56
CA CYS A 354 -64.91 -5.30 27.69
C CYS A 354 -63.96 -4.16 27.36
N HIS A 355 -64.48 -2.99 27.11
CA HIS A 355 -63.72 -1.74 27.06
C HIS A 355 -63.56 -1.18 28.50
N THR A 356 -62.34 -0.73 28.81
CA THR A 356 -61.89 -0.24 30.12
C THR A 356 -62.47 1.11 30.55
N ASP A 357 -63.43 1.67 29.78
CA ASP A 357 -63.97 3.01 30.02
C ASP A 357 -65.36 3.07 30.65
N GLY A 358 -65.91 1.92 30.97
CA GLY A 358 -67.33 1.82 31.50
C GLY A 358 -67.50 1.94 33.01
N CYS A 359 -66.49 2.13 33.82
CA CYS A 359 -66.62 2.15 35.29
C CYS A 359 -66.60 3.53 35.98
N ARG A 360 -66.89 4.61 35.25
CA ARG A 360 -66.83 5.97 35.82
C ARG A 360 -68.21 6.72 35.91
N ALA A 361 -69.28 6.10 35.64
CA ALA A 361 -70.58 6.81 35.70
C ALA A 361 -71.64 5.96 36.44
N ALA A 362 -71.55 5.90 37.74
CA ALA A 362 -72.69 5.59 38.64
C ALA A 362 -72.35 6.00 40.05
N ASN A 363 -72.34 7.28 40.29
CA ASN A 363 -72.38 7.80 41.66
C ASN A 363 -73.57 8.75 41.76
N ASN A 364 -74.69 8.24 42.20
CA ASN A 364 -75.72 9.00 42.93
C ASN A 364 -76.77 8.04 43.57
N ASN A 365 -76.87 8.17 44.89
CA ASN A 365 -77.94 7.82 45.74
C ASN A 365 -78.27 6.31 45.99
N ASN A 366 -77.79 5.78 47.13
CA ASN A 366 -78.62 5.41 48.31
C ASN A 366 -77.81 4.57 49.27
N ASN A 367 -78.02 4.88 50.59
CA ASN A 367 -77.46 4.22 51.71
C ASN A 367 -77.79 2.73 51.82
N GLY A 368 -76.72 1.86 51.81
CA GLY A 368 -76.80 0.45 52.16
C GLY A 368 -75.36 -0.08 52.35
N PRO A 369 -75.10 -1.02 53.29
CA PRO A 369 -73.77 -1.36 53.75
C PRO A 369 -72.90 -1.94 52.61
N MET A 370 -71.75 -1.39 52.45
CA MET A 370 -70.72 -1.81 51.50
C MET A 370 -70.26 -3.26 51.75
N GLY A 371 -70.62 -4.14 50.84
CA GLY A 371 -69.95 -5.43 50.69
C GLY A 371 -68.67 -5.22 49.93
N ASP A 372 -67.51 -5.44 50.51
CA ASP A 372 -66.18 -5.33 49.92
C ASP A 372 -66.04 -6.26 48.76
N CYS A 373 -65.93 -5.66 47.53
CA CYS A 373 -65.56 -6.41 46.39
C CYS A 373 -64.03 -6.64 46.38
N HIS A 374 -63.59 -7.72 46.93
CA HIS A 374 -62.21 -8.20 46.89
C HIS A 374 -61.86 -8.66 45.50
N CYS A 375 -61.70 -7.71 44.55
CA CYS A 375 -60.88 -7.93 43.38
C CYS A 375 -59.40 -7.92 43.85
N ALA A 376 -58.93 -9.13 44.11
CA ALA A 376 -57.58 -9.37 44.65
C ALA A 376 -56.49 -8.49 44.06
N LYS A 377 -55.93 -7.64 44.86
CA LYS A 377 -54.56 -7.17 44.66
C LYS A 377 -53.63 -8.38 44.78
N ARG A 378 -53.39 -9.08 43.65
CA ARG A 378 -52.27 -10.01 43.59
C ARG A 378 -50.98 -9.21 43.57
N PRO A 379 -50.01 -9.50 44.40
CA PRO A 379 -48.73 -8.81 44.38
C PRO A 379 -48.00 -9.16 43.09
N ASN A 380 -47.77 -8.14 42.29
CA ASN A 380 -47.06 -8.16 40.99
C ASN A 380 -45.56 -8.45 41.11
N SER A 381 -45.11 -9.17 42.15
CA SER A 381 -43.71 -9.39 42.47
C SER A 381 -42.99 -10.47 41.60
N GLY A 382 -43.77 -11.40 41.03
CA GLY A 382 -43.16 -12.51 40.23
C GLY A 382 -42.80 -12.15 38.78
N ILE A 383 -43.57 -11.25 38.14
CA ILE A 383 -43.39 -10.89 36.75
C ILE A 383 -42.26 -9.86 36.58
N THR A 384 -42.13 -8.92 37.48
CA THR A 384 -41.08 -7.91 37.48
C THR A 384 -39.69 -8.50 37.71
N TRP A 385 -39.56 -9.55 38.51
CA TRP A 385 -38.27 -10.24 38.74
C TRP A 385 -37.79 -11.07 37.55
N ARG A 386 -38.69 -11.75 36.82
CA ARG A 386 -38.36 -12.51 35.61
C ARG A 386 -37.93 -11.59 34.46
N TYR A 387 -38.63 -10.47 34.27
CA TYR A 387 -38.30 -9.46 33.24
C TYR A 387 -36.98 -8.78 33.49
N GLY A 388 -36.65 -8.43 34.74
CA GLY A 388 -35.37 -7.83 35.13
C GLY A 388 -34.19 -8.76 34.96
N ARG A 389 -34.33 -10.07 35.18
CA ARG A 389 -33.26 -11.05 35.08
C ARG A 389 -32.92 -11.40 33.62
N ALA A 390 -33.91 -11.63 32.76
CA ALA A 390 -33.72 -11.84 31.33
C ALA A 390 -33.06 -10.63 30.65
N SER A 391 -33.39 -9.40 31.10
CA SER A 391 -32.73 -8.19 30.63
C SER A 391 -31.25 -8.11 31.04
N LYS A 392 -30.85 -8.54 32.23
CA LYS A 392 -29.45 -8.56 32.67
C LYS A 392 -28.61 -9.58 31.88
N GLN A 393 -29.13 -10.77 31.66
CA GLN A 393 -28.43 -11.80 30.84
C GLN A 393 -28.26 -11.35 29.38
N ALA A 394 -29.31 -10.76 28.78
CA ALA A 394 -29.23 -10.19 27.44
C ALA A 394 -28.17 -9.07 27.36
N THR A 395 -28.07 -8.24 28.39
CA THR A 395 -27.04 -7.20 28.48
C THR A 395 -25.65 -7.81 28.59
N ALA A 396 -25.45 -8.85 29.40
CA ALA A 396 -24.18 -9.54 29.57
C ALA A 396 -23.72 -10.21 28.25
N SER A 397 -24.65 -10.88 27.53
CA SER A 397 -24.36 -11.45 26.20
C SER A 397 -23.97 -10.36 25.19
N GLY A 398 -24.63 -9.21 25.23
CA GLY A 398 -24.28 -8.06 24.40
C GLY A 398 -22.89 -7.49 24.70
N VAL A 399 -22.54 -7.36 25.98
CA VAL A 399 -21.19 -6.91 26.41
C VAL A 399 -20.13 -7.92 25.97
N ALA A 400 -20.37 -9.23 26.14
CA ALA A 400 -19.46 -10.28 25.68
C ALA A 400 -19.21 -10.22 24.18
N ALA A 401 -20.27 -10.07 23.39
CA ALA A 401 -20.15 -9.96 21.92
C ALA A 401 -19.39 -8.68 21.54
N SER A 402 -19.65 -7.54 22.18
CA SER A 402 -18.95 -6.28 21.91
C SER A 402 -17.46 -6.37 22.22
N ILE A 403 -17.08 -6.98 23.35
CA ILE A 403 -15.68 -7.27 23.71
C ILE A 403 -15.09 -8.27 22.70
N GLY A 404 -15.85 -9.30 22.30
CA GLY A 404 -15.44 -10.24 21.29
C GLY A 404 -15.08 -9.58 19.96
N PHE A 405 -15.93 -8.68 19.45
CA PHE A 405 -15.65 -7.91 18.23
C PHE A 405 -14.45 -6.98 18.38
N LEU A 406 -14.22 -6.41 19.56
CA LEU A 406 -13.07 -5.55 19.82
C LEU A 406 -11.76 -6.35 19.89
N VAL A 407 -11.74 -7.48 20.57
CA VAL A 407 -10.52 -8.20 20.95
C VAL A 407 -10.14 -9.29 19.96
N LEU A 408 -11.07 -10.18 19.56
CA LEU A 408 -10.74 -11.37 18.77
C LEU A 408 -10.12 -11.06 17.40
N PRO A 409 -10.63 -10.09 16.62
CA PRO A 409 -10.00 -9.73 15.34
C PRO A 409 -8.65 -9.03 15.50
N PHE A 410 -8.41 -8.39 16.65
CA PHE A 410 -7.16 -7.68 16.93
C PHE A 410 -6.03 -8.63 17.40
N LEU A 411 -6.37 -9.76 18.04
CA LEU A 411 -5.38 -10.68 18.63
C LEU A 411 -4.26 -11.12 17.67
N PRO A 412 -4.55 -11.51 16.41
CA PRO A 412 -3.49 -11.92 15.48
C PRO A 412 -2.49 -10.82 15.13
N ALA A 413 -2.89 -9.55 15.28
CA ALA A 413 -2.09 -8.38 14.93
C ALA A 413 -1.57 -7.60 16.15
N SER A 414 -1.83 -8.10 17.37
CA SER A 414 -1.55 -7.39 18.63
C SER A 414 -0.07 -7.35 19.04
N ASN A 415 0.82 -8.09 18.38
CA ASN A 415 2.20 -8.35 18.81
C ASN A 415 2.34 -9.05 20.19
N LEU A 416 1.25 -9.54 20.80
CA LEU A 416 1.28 -10.19 22.13
C LEU A 416 1.73 -11.65 22.07
N PHE A 417 1.30 -12.40 21.04
CA PHE A 417 1.58 -13.84 20.90
C PHE A 417 2.77 -14.10 19.97
N PHE A 418 2.87 -13.33 18.92
CA PHE A 418 3.98 -13.32 17.96
C PHE A 418 4.10 -11.91 17.39
N TYR A 419 5.30 -11.53 17.00
CA TYR A 419 5.48 -10.22 16.38
C TYR A 419 5.10 -10.25 14.90
N VAL A 420 4.57 -9.14 14.43
CA VAL A 420 4.18 -8.90 13.03
C VAL A 420 5.04 -7.79 12.42
N GLY A 421 5.00 -7.63 11.09
CA GLY A 421 5.80 -6.67 10.34
C GLY A 421 5.39 -5.21 10.48
N PHE A 422 4.80 -4.82 11.60
CA PHE A 422 4.45 -3.43 11.93
C PHE A 422 4.31 -3.27 13.44
N VAL A 423 4.44 -2.05 13.95
CA VAL A 423 4.21 -1.74 15.37
C VAL A 423 2.72 -1.53 15.59
N ILE A 424 2.11 -0.58 14.87
CA ILE A 424 0.67 -0.32 14.80
C ILE A 424 0.28 -0.16 13.33
N ALA A 425 -0.96 -0.49 12.96
CA ALA A 425 -1.57 -0.16 11.67
C ALA A 425 -3.03 0.20 11.88
N GLU A 426 -3.44 1.38 11.41
CA GLU A 426 -4.78 1.92 11.65
C GLU A 426 -5.85 1.06 10.98
N ARG A 427 -5.61 0.59 9.76
CA ARG A 427 -6.54 -0.27 9.00
C ARG A 427 -6.92 -1.56 9.71
N ILE A 428 -6.03 -2.10 10.57
CA ILE A 428 -6.33 -3.32 11.32
C ILE A 428 -7.42 -3.09 12.37
N LEU A 429 -7.58 -1.84 12.83
CA LEU A 429 -8.61 -1.45 13.77
C LEU A 429 -10.01 -1.32 13.13
N TYR A 430 -10.13 -1.50 11.81
CA TYR A 430 -11.41 -1.40 11.11
C TYR A 430 -12.45 -2.40 11.64
N LEU A 431 -12.14 -3.68 11.72
CA LEU A 431 -13.05 -4.69 12.27
C LEU A 431 -13.21 -4.59 13.81
N PRO A 432 -12.15 -4.39 14.61
CA PRO A 432 -12.26 -4.10 16.04
C PRO A 432 -13.12 -2.88 16.39
N SER A 433 -13.17 -1.85 15.54
CA SER A 433 -13.99 -0.66 15.75
C SER A 433 -15.49 -0.96 15.87
N VAL A 434 -15.96 -2.05 15.26
CA VAL A 434 -17.35 -2.54 15.45
C VAL A 434 -17.63 -2.77 16.94
N GLY A 435 -16.70 -3.45 17.63
CA GLY A 435 -16.82 -3.68 19.07
C GLY A 435 -16.81 -2.39 19.90
N ALA A 436 -15.90 -1.47 19.55
CA ALA A 436 -15.82 -0.15 20.19
C ALA A 436 -17.10 0.65 19.99
N CYS A 437 -17.63 0.74 18.77
CA CYS A 437 -18.88 1.44 18.48
C CYS A 437 -20.10 0.81 19.20
N LEU A 438 -20.15 -0.52 19.34
CA LEU A 438 -21.18 -1.22 20.11
C LEU A 438 -21.10 -0.84 21.62
N ILE A 439 -19.91 -0.81 22.20
CA ILE A 439 -19.68 -0.42 23.60
C ILE A 439 -20.12 1.03 23.81
N VAL A 440 -19.69 1.96 22.97
CA VAL A 440 -20.06 3.38 23.07
C VAL A 440 -21.57 3.55 22.88
N GLY A 441 -22.18 2.91 21.88
CA GLY A 441 -23.62 2.94 21.63
C GLY A 441 -24.44 2.42 22.82
N ALA A 442 -23.98 1.33 23.45
CA ALA A 442 -24.58 0.79 24.66
C ALA A 442 -24.46 1.74 25.88
N ALA A 443 -23.26 2.30 26.08
CA ALA A 443 -22.96 3.20 27.20
C ALA A 443 -23.79 4.50 27.10
N VAL A 444 -23.73 5.19 25.95
CA VAL A 444 -24.48 6.45 25.73
C VAL A 444 -25.98 6.24 25.84
N SER A 445 -26.50 5.16 25.26
CA SER A 445 -27.92 4.81 25.40
C SER A 445 -28.30 4.48 26.86
N GLY A 446 -27.38 3.86 27.61
CA GLY A 446 -27.53 3.64 29.07
C GLY A 446 -27.62 4.95 29.84
N CYS A 447 -26.66 5.86 29.61
CA CYS A 447 -26.63 7.19 30.23
C CYS A 447 -27.92 7.99 29.92
N TYR A 448 -28.35 7.97 28.64
CA TYR A 448 -29.60 8.61 28.25
C TYR A 448 -30.84 8.05 29.01
N ARG A 449 -30.93 6.73 29.12
CA ARG A 449 -32.04 6.07 29.86
C ARG A 449 -32.01 6.42 31.34
N ILE A 450 -30.84 6.44 31.99
CA ILE A 450 -30.67 6.84 33.39
C ILE A 450 -31.11 8.29 33.57
N ALA A 451 -30.61 9.21 32.72
CA ALA A 451 -30.99 10.62 32.78
C ALA A 451 -32.49 10.84 32.65
N ARG A 452 -33.17 10.09 31.78
CA ARG A 452 -34.63 10.14 31.58
C ARG A 452 -35.41 9.53 32.76
N ARG A 453 -34.91 8.45 33.37
CA ARG A 453 -35.52 7.82 34.52
C ARG A 453 -35.55 8.74 35.77
N HIS A 454 -34.51 9.54 35.95
CA HIS A 454 -34.41 10.54 37.01
C HIS A 454 -35.18 11.84 36.70
N GLY A 455 -36.13 11.83 35.74
CA GLY A 455 -37.03 12.93 35.41
C GLY A 455 -36.36 14.12 34.71
N SER A 456 -35.04 14.11 34.47
CA SER A 456 -34.32 15.24 33.87
C SER A 456 -34.32 15.20 32.36
N ARG A 457 -35.28 15.88 31.73
CA ARG A 457 -35.29 16.10 30.26
C ARG A 457 -34.02 16.85 29.80
N ARG A 458 -33.51 17.81 30.63
CA ARG A 458 -32.28 18.60 30.31
C ARG A 458 -31.04 17.68 30.21
N LYS A 459 -30.83 16.80 31.19
CA LYS A 459 -29.71 15.83 31.17
C LYS A 459 -29.82 14.86 29.97
N GLY A 460 -31.00 14.39 29.64
CA GLY A 460 -31.21 13.57 28.44
C GLY A 460 -30.88 14.32 27.13
N ARG A 461 -31.31 15.59 27.01
CA ARG A 461 -30.92 16.42 25.85
C ARG A 461 -29.40 16.66 25.77
N ALA A 462 -28.76 16.95 26.92
CA ALA A 462 -27.31 17.13 26.98
C ALA A 462 -26.53 15.90 26.46
N VAL A 463 -26.95 14.68 26.83
CA VAL A 463 -26.34 13.45 26.30
C VAL A 463 -26.49 13.35 24.78
N LEU A 464 -27.65 13.69 24.21
CA LEU A 464 -27.87 13.65 22.75
C LEU A 464 -27.03 14.71 22.06
N VAL A 465 -26.96 15.94 22.59
CA VAL A 465 -26.15 17.02 22.01
C VAL A 465 -24.66 16.64 22.04
N ALA A 466 -24.16 16.15 23.18
CA ALA A 466 -22.76 15.67 23.28
C ALA A 466 -22.45 14.56 22.28
N THR A 467 -23.40 13.65 22.06
CA THR A 467 -23.24 12.57 21.05
C THR A 467 -23.24 13.13 19.63
N ALA A 468 -24.12 14.09 19.35
CA ALA A 468 -24.16 14.74 18.03
C ALA A 468 -22.84 15.50 17.76
N VAL A 469 -22.34 16.25 18.74
CA VAL A 469 -21.04 16.94 18.66
C VAL A 469 -19.91 15.92 18.40
N LEU A 470 -19.90 14.80 19.11
CA LEU A 470 -18.90 13.73 18.90
C LEU A 470 -18.95 13.19 17.45
N VAL A 471 -20.15 12.86 16.93
CA VAL A 471 -20.29 12.37 15.56
C VAL A 471 -19.86 13.44 14.54
N CYS A 472 -20.23 14.70 14.74
CA CYS A 472 -19.82 15.80 13.88
C CYS A 472 -18.29 16.01 13.87
N THR A 473 -17.66 15.98 15.05
CA THR A 473 -16.19 16.09 15.17
C THR A 473 -15.48 14.91 14.50
N MET A 474 -15.97 13.70 14.69
CA MET A 474 -15.45 12.50 13.98
C MET A 474 -15.61 12.64 12.47
N SER A 475 -16.78 13.09 11.99
CA SER A 475 -17.04 13.33 10.56
C SER A 475 -16.08 14.36 9.98
N ALA A 476 -15.91 15.50 10.65
CA ALA A 476 -14.96 16.53 10.20
C ALA A 476 -13.53 16.00 10.15
N LYS A 477 -13.09 15.27 11.19
CA LYS A 477 -11.77 14.64 11.21
C LYS A 477 -11.62 13.60 10.08
N THR A 478 -12.66 12.84 9.77
CA THR A 478 -12.66 11.87 8.65
C THR A 478 -12.47 12.57 7.31
N LEU A 479 -13.21 13.65 7.05
CA LEU A 479 -13.07 14.41 5.80
C LEU A 479 -11.66 15.00 5.65
N LEU A 480 -11.08 15.54 6.73
CA LEU A 480 -9.72 16.05 6.73
C LEU A 480 -8.71 14.90 6.51
N ARG A 481 -8.90 13.77 7.19
CA ARG A 481 -7.99 12.63 7.06
C ARG A 481 -8.06 11.98 5.67
N ASN A 482 -9.21 11.96 5.03
CA ASN A 482 -9.35 11.50 3.65
C ASN A 482 -8.59 12.40 2.67
N ALA A 483 -8.52 13.72 2.92
CA ALA A 483 -7.72 14.64 2.11
C ALA A 483 -6.22 14.35 2.21
N ASP A 484 -5.73 13.86 3.37
CA ASP A 484 -4.34 13.41 3.50
C ASP A 484 -4.01 12.24 2.55
N TRP A 485 -5.01 11.42 2.17
CA TRP A 485 -4.87 10.26 1.28
C TRP A 485 -5.10 10.60 -0.21
N TYR A 486 -5.18 11.88 -0.56
CA TYR A 486 -5.44 12.32 -1.93
C TYR A 486 -4.29 11.97 -2.88
N ASP A 487 -3.05 12.25 -2.47
CA ASP A 487 -1.82 11.93 -3.18
C ASP A 487 -0.68 11.58 -2.19
N GLU A 488 0.46 11.15 -2.74
CA GLU A 488 1.60 10.75 -1.91
C GLU A 488 2.25 11.92 -1.16
N GLU A 489 2.28 13.12 -1.76
CA GLU A 489 2.88 14.29 -1.10
C GLU A 489 2.07 14.69 0.13
N SER A 490 0.75 14.83 0.00
CA SER A 490 -0.18 15.14 1.10
C SER A 490 -0.10 14.09 2.20
N LEU A 491 -0.06 12.79 1.81
CA LEU A 491 0.04 11.68 2.74
C LEU A 491 1.31 11.75 3.60
N TYR A 492 2.46 11.97 2.96
CA TYR A 492 3.73 12.01 3.68
C TYR A 492 3.88 13.28 4.51
N ARG A 493 3.40 14.42 4.01
CA ARG A 493 3.39 15.69 4.79
C ARG A 493 2.55 15.57 6.05
N SER A 494 1.40 14.88 6.02
CA SER A 494 0.54 14.66 7.19
C SER A 494 1.20 13.86 8.31
N ALA A 495 2.21 13.04 7.99
CA ALA A 495 2.88 12.16 8.92
C ALA A 495 4.22 12.67 9.47
N LEU A 496 4.67 13.86 9.07
CA LEU A 496 5.95 14.43 9.48
C LEU A 496 6.13 14.56 11.00
N HIS A 497 5.03 14.71 11.73
CA HIS A 497 5.05 14.82 13.20
C HIS A 497 4.97 13.47 13.93
N VAL A 498 4.57 12.38 13.23
CA VAL A 498 4.43 11.04 13.81
C VAL A 498 5.63 10.15 13.52
N ASN A 499 6.06 10.11 12.26
CA ASN A 499 7.19 9.30 11.81
C ASN A 499 8.10 10.13 10.88
N PRO A 500 8.79 11.16 11.41
CA PRO A 500 9.59 12.08 10.62
C PRO A 500 10.58 11.37 9.66
N PRO A 501 11.40 10.40 10.10
CA PRO A 501 12.42 9.83 9.23
C PRO A 501 11.81 9.16 7.99
N LYS A 502 10.73 8.39 8.17
CA LYS A 502 10.08 7.71 7.04
C LYS A 502 9.29 8.67 6.17
N ALA A 503 8.58 9.61 6.79
CA ALA A 503 7.79 10.61 6.07
C ALA A 503 8.68 11.51 5.20
N TYR A 504 9.78 12.06 5.74
CA TYR A 504 10.73 12.85 4.97
C TYR A 504 11.43 12.03 3.88
N GLY A 505 11.81 10.78 4.15
CA GLY A 505 12.45 9.91 3.15
C GLY A 505 11.53 9.63 1.96
N ASN A 506 10.26 9.32 2.22
CA ASN A 506 9.28 9.09 1.15
C ASN A 506 8.92 10.40 0.42
N LEU A 507 8.74 11.50 1.16
CA LEU A 507 8.48 12.83 0.60
C LEU A 507 9.60 13.24 -0.35
N GLY A 508 10.86 13.07 0.05
CA GLY A 508 12.02 13.35 -0.81
C GLY A 508 11.99 12.57 -2.11
N SER A 509 11.56 11.29 -2.07
CA SER A 509 11.43 10.46 -3.27
C SER A 509 10.34 10.98 -4.22
N VAL A 510 9.20 11.44 -3.69
CA VAL A 510 8.12 12.04 -4.49
C VAL A 510 8.56 13.36 -5.11
N LEU A 511 9.15 14.25 -4.31
CA LEU A 511 9.65 15.55 -4.78
C LEU A 511 10.72 15.39 -5.87
N SER A 512 11.61 14.40 -5.72
CA SER A 512 12.61 14.05 -6.74
C SER A 512 11.95 13.60 -8.05
N ALA A 513 10.92 12.76 -7.98
CA ALA A 513 10.17 12.31 -9.16
C ALA A 513 9.39 13.47 -9.85
N GLN A 514 8.99 14.49 -9.09
CA GLN A 514 8.36 15.71 -9.61
C GLN A 514 9.37 16.72 -10.18
N GLY A 515 10.69 16.46 -10.10
CA GLY A 515 11.73 17.38 -10.54
C GLY A 515 12.03 18.52 -9.56
N ARG A 516 11.43 18.51 -8.36
CA ARG A 516 11.64 19.52 -7.28
C ARG A 516 12.90 19.17 -6.48
N VAL A 517 14.05 19.27 -7.16
CA VAL A 517 15.34 18.70 -6.72
C VAL A 517 15.84 19.30 -5.40
N ALA A 518 15.70 20.62 -5.19
CA ALA A 518 16.16 21.28 -3.96
C ALA A 518 15.34 20.85 -2.73
N GLU A 519 14.03 20.80 -2.86
CA GLU A 519 13.14 20.36 -1.77
C GLU A 519 13.32 18.87 -1.46
N ALA A 520 13.57 18.04 -2.50
CA ALA A 520 13.88 16.62 -2.33
C ALA A 520 15.15 16.40 -1.51
N GLU A 521 16.21 17.16 -1.81
CA GLU A 521 17.48 17.09 -1.08
C GLU A 521 17.30 17.50 0.38
N GLU A 522 16.59 18.60 0.64
CA GLU A 522 16.27 19.02 2.00
C GLU A 522 15.51 17.94 2.76
N ALA A 523 14.48 17.34 2.13
CA ALA A 523 13.71 16.27 2.74
C ALA A 523 14.59 15.05 3.07
N PHE A 524 15.48 14.63 2.17
CA PHE A 524 16.40 13.53 2.46
C PHE A 524 17.37 13.86 3.61
N VAL A 525 17.91 15.08 3.64
CA VAL A 525 18.78 15.54 4.73
C VAL A 525 18.02 15.54 6.06
N GLN A 526 16.77 16.00 6.07
CA GLN A 526 15.93 15.95 7.28
C GLN A 526 15.67 14.51 7.72
N ALA A 527 15.35 13.61 6.80
CA ALA A 527 15.17 12.18 7.13
C ALA A 527 16.43 11.61 7.83
N LEU A 528 17.62 11.91 7.31
CA LEU A 528 18.90 11.45 7.84
C LEU A 528 19.29 12.12 9.15
N ARG A 529 18.82 13.34 9.43
CA ARG A 529 18.99 13.99 10.75
C ARG A 529 18.26 13.22 11.85
N TYR A 530 17.03 12.76 11.56
CA TYR A 530 16.26 11.95 12.51
C TYR A 530 16.81 10.53 12.61
N ARG A 531 17.24 9.95 11.49
CA ARG A 531 17.74 8.56 11.45
C ARG A 531 18.88 8.40 10.43
N PRO A 532 20.14 8.49 10.87
CA PRO A 532 21.31 8.46 9.98
C PRO A 532 21.55 7.15 9.23
N ASN A 533 20.99 6.03 9.68
CA ASN A 533 21.24 4.69 9.13
C ASN A 533 20.19 4.23 8.10
N MET A 534 19.57 5.15 7.36
CA MET A 534 18.58 4.83 6.33
C MET A 534 19.25 4.62 4.96
N ALA A 535 19.58 3.35 4.65
CA ALA A 535 20.28 2.99 3.41
C ALA A 535 19.53 3.48 2.15
N ASP A 536 18.20 3.36 2.12
CA ASP A 536 17.38 3.78 0.96
C ASP A 536 17.43 5.30 0.76
N VAL A 537 17.45 6.08 1.84
CA VAL A 537 17.53 7.54 1.78
C VAL A 537 18.91 7.98 1.29
N HIS A 538 19.99 7.38 1.78
CA HIS A 538 21.35 7.62 1.27
C HIS A 538 21.46 7.28 -0.22
N TYR A 539 20.87 6.15 -0.64
CA TYR A 539 20.84 5.74 -2.03
C TYR A 539 20.11 6.77 -2.93
N ASN A 540 18.90 7.20 -2.51
CA ASN A 540 18.11 8.18 -3.27
C ASN A 540 18.79 9.57 -3.31
N LEU A 541 19.44 9.99 -2.23
CA LEU A 541 20.25 11.21 -2.18
C LEU A 541 21.42 11.13 -3.17
N GLY A 542 22.09 9.96 -3.24
CA GLY A 542 23.16 9.72 -4.21
C GLY A 542 22.66 9.84 -5.66
N ILE A 543 21.47 9.31 -5.98
CA ILE A 543 20.87 9.48 -7.32
C ILE A 543 20.64 10.96 -7.64
N LEU A 544 20.10 11.71 -6.67
CA LEU A 544 19.83 13.14 -6.84
C LEU A 544 21.10 13.92 -7.09
N GLN A 545 22.16 13.67 -6.32
CA GLN A 545 23.48 14.28 -6.44
C GLN A 545 24.16 13.92 -7.77
N GLN A 546 24.07 12.67 -8.21
CA GLN A 546 24.58 12.21 -9.50
C GLN A 546 23.84 12.90 -10.67
N GLY A 547 22.53 13.09 -10.58
CA GLY A 547 21.73 13.83 -11.57
C GLY A 547 22.17 15.30 -11.70
N ARG A 548 22.68 15.90 -10.62
CA ARG A 548 23.30 17.24 -10.62
C ARG A 548 24.76 17.25 -11.04
N LYS A 549 25.33 16.10 -11.40
CA LYS A 549 26.75 15.91 -11.71
C LYS A 549 27.70 16.13 -10.53
N ASN A 550 27.18 16.13 -9.27
CA ASN A 550 27.95 16.21 -8.03
C ASN A 550 28.43 14.79 -7.68
N TYR A 551 29.36 14.26 -8.48
CA TYR A 551 29.74 12.85 -8.41
C TYR A 551 30.42 12.47 -7.09
N GLU A 552 31.27 13.33 -6.52
CA GLU A 552 31.97 13.05 -5.25
C GLU A 552 30.99 12.89 -4.09
N GLU A 553 30.01 13.77 -3.97
CA GLU A 553 28.97 13.67 -2.96
C GLU A 553 28.08 12.43 -3.18
N ALA A 554 27.77 12.12 -4.45
CA ALA A 554 27.02 10.91 -4.80
C ALA A 554 27.77 9.64 -4.37
N ILE A 555 29.08 9.59 -4.60
CA ILE A 555 29.96 8.48 -4.18
C ILE A 555 29.87 8.28 -2.66
N LEU A 556 29.99 9.34 -1.86
CA LEU A 556 29.85 9.27 -0.41
C LEU A 556 28.48 8.76 0.03
N SER A 557 27.42 9.23 -0.64
CA SER A 557 26.06 8.81 -0.35
C SER A 557 25.83 7.33 -0.67
N TYR A 558 26.30 6.84 -1.81
CA TYR A 558 26.23 5.42 -2.15
C TYR A 558 27.07 4.53 -1.22
N GLN A 559 28.26 4.98 -0.84
CA GLN A 559 29.10 4.26 0.13
C GLN A 559 28.39 4.11 1.48
N ARG A 560 27.71 5.16 1.98
CA ARG A 560 26.90 5.10 3.19
C ARG A 560 25.71 4.14 3.02
N ALA A 561 25.04 4.17 1.86
CA ALA A 561 23.95 3.25 1.56
C ALA A 561 24.42 1.78 1.63
N ILE A 562 25.58 1.48 1.05
CA ILE A 562 26.21 0.14 1.08
C ILE A 562 26.62 -0.24 2.51
N HIS A 563 27.20 0.71 3.26
CA HIS A 563 27.60 0.47 4.67
C HIS A 563 26.41 0.02 5.52
N PHE A 564 25.24 0.69 5.38
CA PHE A 564 24.05 0.35 6.16
C PHE A 564 23.25 -0.85 5.60
N ARG A 565 23.36 -1.12 4.30
CA ARG A 565 22.78 -2.30 3.65
C ARG A 565 23.72 -2.88 2.60
N PRO A 566 24.66 -3.75 2.99
CA PRO A 566 25.63 -4.35 2.07
C PRO A 566 25.01 -5.19 0.94
N SER A 567 23.77 -5.65 1.09
CA SER A 567 23.06 -6.43 0.07
C SER A 567 22.34 -5.58 -1.00
N LEU A 568 22.45 -4.26 -0.97
CA LEU A 568 21.80 -3.35 -1.90
C LEU A 568 22.57 -3.29 -3.24
N ALA A 569 22.39 -4.30 -4.11
CA ALA A 569 23.14 -4.44 -5.36
C ALA A 569 23.05 -3.17 -6.26
N GLN A 570 21.90 -2.49 -6.30
CA GLN A 570 21.72 -1.28 -7.10
C GLN A 570 22.63 -0.13 -6.65
N ALA A 571 22.99 -0.06 -5.35
CA ALA A 571 23.92 0.96 -4.87
C ALA A 571 25.35 0.73 -5.39
N TYR A 572 25.78 -0.52 -5.56
CA TYR A 572 27.07 -0.84 -6.17
C TYR A 572 27.11 -0.47 -7.66
N VAL A 573 25.99 -0.69 -8.37
CA VAL A 573 25.87 -0.30 -9.79
C VAL A 573 26.05 1.21 -9.93
N ASN A 574 25.30 2.00 -9.16
CA ASN A 574 25.35 3.46 -9.26
C ASN A 574 26.68 4.03 -8.73
N LEU A 575 27.24 3.44 -7.68
CA LEU A 575 28.58 3.81 -7.19
C LEU A 575 29.65 3.56 -8.25
N GLY A 576 29.57 2.40 -8.94
CA GLY A 576 30.48 2.08 -10.05
C GLY A 576 30.37 3.08 -11.19
N ALA A 577 29.16 3.47 -11.58
CA ALA A 577 28.92 4.48 -12.59
C ALA A 577 29.47 5.87 -12.18
N ALA A 578 29.24 6.29 -10.95
CA ALA A 578 29.74 7.56 -10.42
C ALA A 578 31.27 7.59 -10.37
N LEU A 579 31.93 6.52 -9.90
CA LEU A 579 33.36 6.37 -9.88
C LEU A 579 33.97 6.40 -11.29
N ALA A 580 33.32 5.74 -12.26
CA ALA A 580 33.75 5.77 -13.67
C ALA A 580 33.66 7.19 -14.24
N SER A 581 32.61 7.94 -13.93
CA SER A 581 32.42 9.34 -14.38
C SER A 581 33.48 10.30 -13.85
N VAL A 582 34.10 10.00 -12.71
CA VAL A 582 35.21 10.78 -12.10
C VAL A 582 36.58 10.26 -12.58
N GLY A 583 36.63 9.21 -13.41
CA GLY A 583 37.88 8.64 -13.90
C GLY A 583 38.54 7.60 -12.97
N ARG A 584 37.87 7.24 -11.82
CA ARG A 584 38.38 6.23 -10.85
C ARG A 584 38.05 4.82 -11.32
N GLY A 585 38.48 4.44 -12.53
CA GLY A 585 38.05 3.22 -13.20
C GLY A 585 38.45 1.92 -12.50
N THR A 586 39.58 1.87 -11.76
CA THR A 586 40.01 0.69 -11.00
C THR A 586 39.10 0.41 -9.82
N GLU A 587 38.72 1.44 -9.12
CA GLU A 587 37.77 1.35 -7.99
C GLU A 587 36.35 1.02 -8.48
N ALA A 588 35.93 1.64 -9.60
CA ALA A 588 34.67 1.31 -10.24
C ALA A 588 34.58 -0.18 -10.58
N ALA A 589 35.64 -0.75 -11.19
CA ALA A 589 35.69 -2.17 -11.52
C ALA A 589 35.60 -3.09 -10.29
N ALA A 590 36.26 -2.74 -9.19
CA ALA A 590 36.21 -3.50 -7.96
C ALA A 590 34.81 -3.48 -7.32
N VAL A 591 34.19 -2.31 -7.27
CA VAL A 591 32.83 -2.12 -6.73
C VAL A 591 31.78 -2.87 -7.57
N LEU A 592 31.85 -2.76 -8.90
CA LEU A 592 30.92 -3.46 -9.81
C LEU A 592 31.09 -4.99 -9.70
N ARG A 593 32.34 -5.49 -9.57
CA ARG A 593 32.58 -6.93 -9.35
C ARG A 593 31.96 -7.41 -8.05
N THR A 594 32.10 -6.63 -6.98
CA THR A 594 31.49 -6.94 -5.66
C THR A 594 29.96 -6.95 -5.79
N GLY A 595 29.36 -5.95 -6.45
CA GLY A 595 27.91 -5.88 -6.67
C GLY A 595 27.37 -7.08 -7.45
N ALA A 596 28.11 -7.53 -8.46
CA ALA A 596 27.75 -8.70 -9.27
C ALA A 596 27.80 -10.03 -8.48
N SER A 597 28.65 -10.13 -7.46
CA SER A 597 28.83 -11.35 -6.65
C SER A 597 27.91 -11.46 -5.45
N LEU A 598 27.04 -10.45 -5.19
CA LEU A 598 26.16 -10.45 -4.03
C LEU A 598 25.14 -11.59 -4.07
N ASP A 599 24.93 -12.25 -2.92
CA ASP A 599 23.90 -13.25 -2.75
C ASP A 599 22.51 -12.60 -2.57
N GLY A 600 21.56 -13.03 -3.38
CA GLY A 600 20.17 -12.59 -3.33
C GLY A 600 19.26 -13.48 -2.48
N SER A 601 19.77 -14.48 -1.79
CA SER A 601 18.97 -15.39 -0.97
C SER A 601 18.31 -14.64 0.18
N GLY A 602 16.97 -14.77 0.30
CA GLY A 602 16.19 -14.17 1.38
C GLY A 602 15.83 -12.68 1.17
N LEU A 603 16.15 -12.07 0.03
CA LEU A 603 15.75 -10.69 -0.26
C LEU A 603 14.27 -10.64 -0.71
N LYS A 604 13.55 -9.60 -0.24
CA LYS A 604 12.14 -9.37 -0.60
C LYS A 604 11.91 -9.10 -2.08
N ASP A 605 12.89 -8.49 -2.75
CA ASP A 605 12.86 -8.18 -4.17
C ASP A 605 14.06 -8.84 -4.88
N LYS A 606 13.93 -10.15 -5.05
CA LYS A 606 14.93 -10.97 -5.71
C LYS A 606 15.11 -10.58 -7.18
N ARG A 607 14.00 -10.23 -7.88
CA ARG A 607 14.05 -9.86 -9.30
C ARG A 607 14.86 -8.59 -9.52
N ALA A 608 14.62 -7.54 -8.74
CA ALA A 608 15.40 -6.31 -8.83
C ALA A 608 16.87 -6.53 -8.46
N HIS A 609 17.14 -7.40 -7.48
CA HIS A 609 18.51 -7.75 -7.11
C HIS A 609 19.25 -8.49 -8.21
N GLU A 610 18.64 -9.50 -8.82
CA GLU A 610 19.20 -10.25 -9.96
C GLU A 610 19.44 -9.33 -11.17
N ALA A 611 18.49 -8.46 -11.48
CA ALA A 611 18.64 -7.46 -12.53
C ALA A 611 19.80 -6.50 -12.25
N ALA A 612 19.98 -6.04 -11.00
CA ALA A 612 21.09 -5.19 -10.62
C ALA A 612 22.45 -5.89 -10.74
N ARG A 613 22.54 -7.19 -10.43
CA ARG A 613 23.75 -8.00 -10.63
C ARG A 613 24.15 -8.08 -12.10
N VAL A 614 23.17 -8.35 -12.98
CA VAL A 614 23.40 -8.34 -14.43
C VAL A 614 23.87 -6.96 -14.89
N GLN A 615 23.20 -5.90 -14.45
CA GLN A 615 23.57 -4.51 -14.77
C GLN A 615 24.98 -4.16 -14.30
N ALA A 616 25.40 -4.66 -13.13
CA ALA A 616 26.77 -4.47 -12.65
C ALA A 616 27.81 -5.11 -13.60
N LEU A 617 27.54 -6.34 -14.11
CA LEU A 617 28.39 -7.00 -15.10
C LEU A 617 28.41 -6.28 -16.44
N LEU A 618 27.27 -5.74 -16.88
CA LEU A 618 27.19 -4.96 -18.12
C LEU A 618 28.02 -3.66 -18.02
N GLN A 619 27.89 -2.94 -16.92
CA GLN A 619 28.71 -1.73 -16.68
C GLN A 619 30.20 -2.06 -16.54
N LEU A 620 30.53 -3.17 -15.88
CA LEU A 620 31.92 -3.63 -15.79
C LEU A 620 32.50 -3.95 -17.16
N GLY A 621 31.72 -4.60 -18.01
CA GLY A 621 32.10 -4.88 -19.39
C GLY A 621 32.29 -3.61 -20.20
N ALA A 622 31.39 -2.62 -20.09
CA ALA A 622 31.49 -1.32 -20.73
C ALA A 622 32.77 -0.57 -20.29
N LEU A 623 33.03 -0.53 -18.99
CA LEU A 623 34.22 0.09 -18.43
C LEU A 623 35.51 -0.54 -19.00
N TYR A 624 35.56 -1.88 -19.12
CA TYR A 624 36.71 -2.55 -19.76
C TYR A 624 36.80 -2.28 -21.25
N ALA A 625 35.67 -2.19 -21.96
CA ALA A 625 35.63 -1.87 -23.37
C ALA A 625 36.14 -0.45 -23.67
N ASP A 626 35.80 0.53 -22.80
CA ASP A 626 36.28 1.92 -22.91
C ASP A 626 37.78 2.03 -22.61
N GLN A 627 38.31 1.17 -21.73
CA GLN A 627 39.75 1.06 -21.47
C GLN A 627 40.50 0.28 -22.56
N GLY A 628 39.85 -0.16 -23.66
CA GLY A 628 40.44 -0.98 -24.70
C GLY A 628 40.70 -2.44 -24.29
N ARG A 629 40.29 -2.87 -23.11
CA ARG A 629 40.51 -4.24 -22.59
C ARG A 629 39.41 -5.19 -23.07
N LEU A 630 39.27 -5.34 -24.38
CA LEU A 630 38.12 -6.00 -25.03
C LEU A 630 37.91 -7.45 -24.60
N GLN A 631 38.99 -8.22 -24.30
CA GLN A 631 38.87 -9.60 -23.84
C GLN A 631 38.23 -9.68 -22.43
N ARG A 632 38.56 -8.73 -21.54
CA ARG A 632 37.95 -8.65 -20.21
C ARG A 632 36.48 -8.20 -20.31
N ALA A 633 36.18 -7.29 -21.22
CA ALA A 633 34.81 -6.87 -21.51
C ALA A 633 33.98 -8.07 -21.98
N LEU A 634 34.50 -8.85 -22.92
CA LEU A 634 33.84 -10.05 -23.45
C LEU A 634 33.58 -11.08 -22.31
N ALA A 635 34.56 -11.28 -21.43
CA ALA A 635 34.41 -12.18 -20.30
C ALA A 635 33.28 -11.72 -19.35
N ALA A 636 33.21 -10.41 -19.03
CA ALA A 636 32.16 -9.85 -18.19
C ALA A 636 30.76 -9.99 -18.83
N TYR A 637 30.63 -9.75 -20.14
CA TYR A 637 29.37 -9.92 -20.82
C TYR A 637 28.93 -11.39 -20.95
N ARG A 638 29.88 -12.34 -21.08
CA ARG A 638 29.56 -13.78 -21.04
C ARG A 638 29.11 -14.20 -19.65
N GLU A 639 29.75 -13.66 -18.60
CA GLU A 639 29.32 -13.88 -17.21
C GLU A 639 27.90 -13.31 -16.99
N ALA A 640 27.60 -12.12 -17.52
CA ALA A 640 26.24 -11.54 -17.49
C ALA A 640 25.21 -12.44 -18.18
N LEU A 641 25.57 -13.03 -19.31
CA LEU A 641 24.72 -13.96 -20.03
C LEU A 641 24.41 -15.23 -19.21
N HIS A 642 25.42 -15.78 -18.54
CA HIS A 642 25.23 -16.95 -17.68
C HIS A 642 24.42 -16.64 -16.41
N ALA A 643 24.52 -15.40 -15.90
CA ALA A 643 23.77 -14.93 -14.73
C ALA A 643 22.36 -14.40 -15.06
N LEU A 644 21.96 -14.47 -16.34
CA LEU A 644 20.73 -13.84 -16.82
C LEU A 644 19.51 -14.59 -16.30
N PRO A 645 18.63 -13.92 -15.51
CA PRO A 645 17.40 -14.55 -15.05
C PRO A 645 16.32 -14.53 -16.15
N ASP A 646 15.40 -15.50 -16.11
CA ASP A 646 14.34 -15.68 -17.13
C ASP A 646 13.47 -14.42 -17.36
N HIS A 647 13.35 -13.58 -16.36
CA HIS A 647 12.55 -12.35 -16.44
C HIS A 647 13.32 -11.13 -16.99
N TYR A 648 14.63 -11.24 -17.21
CA TYR A 648 15.45 -10.15 -17.73
C TYR A 648 15.55 -10.22 -19.24
N PRO A 649 15.24 -9.15 -19.96
CA PRO A 649 15.27 -9.13 -21.41
C PRO A 649 16.71 -9.25 -21.96
N PRO A 650 17.04 -10.29 -22.77
CA PRO A 650 18.42 -10.62 -23.12
C PRO A 650 19.03 -9.78 -24.26
N GLN A 651 18.21 -9.06 -25.03
CA GLN A 651 18.64 -8.36 -26.25
C GLN A 651 19.80 -7.41 -26.06
N SER A 652 19.82 -6.67 -24.93
CA SER A 652 20.92 -5.73 -24.65
C SER A 652 22.24 -6.47 -24.40
N VAL A 653 22.20 -7.61 -23.70
CA VAL A 653 23.39 -8.45 -23.47
C VAL A 653 23.92 -8.99 -24.79
N TYR A 654 23.04 -9.51 -25.64
CA TYR A 654 23.41 -10.01 -26.98
C TYR A 654 24.01 -8.92 -27.84
N ASN A 655 23.45 -7.70 -27.83
CA ASN A 655 23.99 -6.57 -28.58
C ASN A 655 25.40 -6.19 -28.10
N LEU A 656 25.66 -6.11 -26.80
CA LEU A 656 26.98 -5.77 -26.26
C LEU A 656 28.03 -6.86 -26.54
N LEU A 657 27.63 -8.14 -26.50
CA LEU A 657 28.48 -9.25 -26.97
C LEU A 657 28.84 -9.09 -28.43
N GLY A 658 27.87 -8.85 -29.31
CA GLY A 658 28.06 -8.62 -30.72
C GLY A 658 29.00 -7.45 -31.02
N GLU A 659 28.78 -6.30 -30.32
CA GLU A 659 29.64 -5.11 -30.48
C GLU A 659 31.10 -5.38 -30.07
N THR A 660 31.29 -6.03 -28.90
CA THR A 660 32.64 -6.36 -28.40
C THR A 660 33.37 -7.33 -29.34
N LEU A 661 32.69 -8.34 -29.83
CA LEU A 661 33.21 -9.29 -30.78
C LEU A 661 33.54 -8.63 -32.12
N SER A 662 32.71 -7.69 -32.60
CA SER A 662 32.99 -6.87 -33.77
C SER A 662 34.27 -6.03 -33.62
N ARG A 663 34.49 -5.45 -32.42
CA ARG A 663 35.72 -4.72 -32.08
C ARG A 663 36.97 -5.65 -32.01
N LEU A 664 36.75 -6.93 -31.62
CA LEU A 664 37.76 -7.98 -31.61
C LEU A 664 37.97 -8.62 -33.01
N GLN A 665 37.32 -8.08 -34.05
CA GLN A 665 37.34 -8.57 -35.44
C GLN A 665 36.77 -9.99 -35.64
N GLN A 666 36.00 -10.52 -34.67
CA GLN A 666 35.31 -11.79 -34.76
C GLN A 666 33.91 -11.61 -35.39
N TYR A 667 33.89 -11.19 -36.65
CA TYR A 667 32.68 -10.68 -37.33
C TYR A 667 31.57 -11.71 -37.48
N ALA A 668 31.91 -12.97 -37.78
CA ALA A 668 30.92 -14.04 -37.92
C ALA A 668 30.18 -14.36 -36.60
N GLU A 669 30.91 -14.37 -35.50
CA GLU A 669 30.31 -14.56 -34.18
C GLU A 669 29.49 -13.32 -33.74
N ALA A 670 29.98 -12.13 -34.01
CA ALA A 670 29.29 -10.88 -33.75
C ALA A 670 27.91 -10.82 -34.46
N GLU A 671 27.90 -11.23 -35.74
CA GLU A 671 26.66 -11.24 -36.53
C GLU A 671 25.61 -12.17 -35.93
N ARG A 672 25.99 -13.37 -35.46
CA ARG A 672 25.07 -14.30 -34.79
C ARG A 672 24.44 -13.66 -33.55
N TRP A 673 25.22 -12.93 -32.76
CA TRP A 673 24.69 -12.27 -31.54
C TRP A 673 23.78 -11.09 -31.86
N PHE A 674 24.05 -10.31 -32.93
CA PHE A 674 23.12 -9.27 -33.35
C PHE A 674 21.81 -9.87 -33.87
N GLN A 675 21.86 -10.96 -34.65
CA GLN A 675 20.67 -11.68 -35.08
C GLN A 675 19.87 -12.22 -33.87
N ALA A 676 20.55 -12.79 -32.89
CA ALA A 676 19.89 -13.25 -31.62
C ALA A 676 19.23 -12.09 -30.85
N SER A 677 19.88 -10.92 -30.80
CA SER A 677 19.31 -9.71 -30.18
C SER A 677 18.02 -9.29 -30.88
N LEU A 678 18.03 -9.23 -32.21
CA LEU A 678 16.87 -8.86 -33.02
C LEU A 678 15.77 -9.94 -33.04
N ALA A 679 16.12 -11.21 -32.91
CA ALA A 679 15.16 -12.30 -32.77
C ALA A 679 14.45 -12.22 -31.41
N SER A 680 15.16 -11.84 -30.35
CA SER A 680 14.57 -11.64 -29.01
C SER A 680 13.67 -10.39 -28.96
N GLN A 681 14.10 -9.28 -29.57
CA GLN A 681 13.35 -8.04 -29.66
C GLN A 681 13.54 -7.38 -31.03
N PRO A 682 12.59 -7.58 -31.97
CA PRO A 682 12.67 -7.05 -33.34
C PRO A 682 12.77 -5.51 -33.42
N ASP A 683 12.34 -4.80 -32.41
CA ASP A 683 12.35 -3.32 -32.38
C ASP A 683 13.49 -2.76 -31.50
N HIS A 684 14.54 -3.54 -31.22
CA HIS A 684 15.68 -3.10 -30.41
C HIS A 684 16.60 -2.18 -31.21
N VAL A 685 16.37 -0.88 -31.11
CA VAL A 685 17.06 0.18 -31.89
C VAL A 685 18.59 0.08 -31.83
N PRO A 686 19.24 -0.09 -30.65
CA PRO A 686 20.71 -0.22 -30.62
C PRO A 686 21.25 -1.37 -31.45
N ALA A 687 20.55 -2.52 -31.52
CA ALA A 687 21.00 -3.66 -32.33
C ALA A 687 20.90 -3.36 -33.83
N HIS A 688 19.89 -2.62 -34.26
CA HIS A 688 19.81 -2.18 -35.67
C HIS A 688 21.01 -1.32 -36.07
N ILE A 689 21.43 -0.38 -35.21
CA ILE A 689 22.57 0.50 -35.43
C ILE A 689 23.88 -0.30 -35.45
N THR A 690 24.14 -1.12 -34.45
CA THR A 690 25.39 -1.86 -34.30
C THR A 690 25.55 -2.94 -35.37
N TYR A 691 24.47 -3.61 -35.75
CA TYR A 691 24.45 -4.56 -36.84
C TYR A 691 24.66 -3.85 -38.20
N GLY A 692 24.02 -2.72 -38.44
CA GLY A 692 24.27 -1.87 -39.59
C GLY A 692 25.75 -1.45 -39.71
N LYS A 693 26.37 -1.04 -38.57
CA LYS A 693 27.81 -0.73 -38.52
C LYS A 693 28.69 -1.93 -38.88
N LEU A 694 28.34 -3.13 -38.41
CA LEU A 694 29.07 -4.35 -38.75
C LEU A 694 29.01 -4.63 -40.26
N LEU A 695 27.81 -4.61 -40.84
CA LEU A 695 27.57 -4.88 -42.26
C LEU A 695 28.25 -3.85 -43.17
N ALA A 696 28.27 -2.58 -42.78
CA ALA A 696 28.91 -1.49 -43.53
C ALA A 696 30.42 -1.66 -43.71
N ARG A 697 31.07 -2.54 -42.94
CA ARG A 697 32.50 -2.87 -43.12
C ARG A 697 32.76 -3.71 -44.38
N ASN A 698 31.73 -4.40 -44.87
CA ASN A 698 31.82 -5.18 -46.10
C ASN A 698 31.16 -4.41 -47.23
N SER A 699 31.97 -3.99 -48.22
CA SER A 699 31.53 -3.22 -49.39
C SER A 699 30.40 -3.91 -50.19
N SER A 700 30.32 -5.24 -50.15
CA SER A 700 29.25 -5.98 -50.83
C SER A 700 27.89 -5.93 -50.09
N ARG A 701 27.88 -5.54 -48.80
CA ARG A 701 26.67 -5.54 -47.96
C ARG A 701 26.21 -4.14 -47.52
N VAL A 702 26.73 -3.09 -48.17
CA VAL A 702 26.43 -1.70 -47.87
C VAL A 702 24.93 -1.37 -47.96
N LEU A 703 24.26 -1.87 -49.03
CA LEU A 703 22.80 -1.69 -49.17
C LEU A 703 21.99 -2.39 -48.06
N GLU A 704 22.46 -3.52 -47.59
CA GLU A 704 21.85 -4.21 -46.47
C GLU A 704 22.05 -3.41 -45.17
N ALA A 705 23.26 -2.87 -44.93
CA ALA A 705 23.56 -2.01 -43.83
C ALA A 705 22.63 -0.78 -43.78
N GLU A 706 22.41 -0.14 -44.91
CA GLU A 706 21.54 1.03 -45.01
C GLU A 706 20.08 0.70 -44.62
N ARG A 707 19.56 -0.47 -45.00
CA ARG A 707 18.22 -0.92 -44.62
C ARG A 707 18.04 -0.99 -43.09
N TRP A 708 19.10 -1.41 -42.39
CA TRP A 708 19.08 -1.48 -40.92
C TRP A 708 19.10 -0.09 -40.27
N PHE A 709 19.90 0.85 -40.79
CA PHE A 709 19.87 2.25 -40.33
C PHE A 709 18.52 2.92 -40.59
N LEU A 710 17.94 2.72 -41.79
CA LEU A 710 16.62 3.24 -42.13
C LEU A 710 15.50 2.64 -41.23
N ARG A 711 15.67 1.37 -40.85
CA ARG A 711 14.73 0.74 -39.91
C ARG A 711 14.88 1.33 -38.49
N ALA A 712 16.11 1.53 -38.01
CA ALA A 712 16.36 2.23 -36.73
C ALA A 712 15.74 3.64 -36.74
N ARG A 713 15.89 4.42 -37.79
CA ARG A 713 15.31 5.76 -37.95
C ARG A 713 13.78 5.75 -37.93
N ARG A 714 13.14 4.72 -38.53
CA ARG A 714 11.66 4.57 -38.44
C ARG A 714 11.16 4.19 -37.06
N LEU A 715 11.93 3.39 -36.32
CA LEU A 715 11.58 2.95 -34.97
C LEU A 715 11.76 4.07 -33.92
N ALA A 716 12.78 4.91 -34.10
CA ALA A 716 13.11 5.99 -33.19
C ALA A 716 13.47 7.28 -33.95
N PRO A 717 12.49 7.99 -34.50
CA PRO A 717 12.71 9.18 -35.32
C PRO A 717 13.19 10.41 -34.52
N ASP A 718 13.04 10.39 -33.19
CA ASP A 718 13.48 11.47 -32.30
C ASP A 718 14.72 11.10 -31.46
N ASP A 719 15.38 10.00 -31.77
CA ASP A 719 16.65 9.59 -31.12
C ASP A 719 17.85 10.19 -31.88
N SER A 720 18.52 11.14 -31.26
CA SER A 720 19.70 11.81 -31.78
C SER A 720 20.85 10.84 -32.17
N SER A 721 20.98 9.73 -31.40
CA SER A 721 21.99 8.70 -31.63
C SER A 721 21.77 7.98 -32.97
N VAL A 722 20.53 7.71 -33.36
CA VAL A 722 20.17 7.06 -34.62
C VAL A 722 20.61 7.92 -35.79
N HIS A 723 20.24 9.20 -35.79
CA HIS A 723 20.58 10.19 -36.81
C HIS A 723 22.11 10.38 -36.91
N HIS A 724 22.77 10.49 -35.74
CA HIS A 724 24.22 10.61 -35.70
C HIS A 724 24.92 9.41 -36.37
N HIS A 725 24.57 8.19 -36.01
CA HIS A 725 25.20 7.00 -36.56
C HIS A 725 24.86 6.76 -38.02
N TYR A 726 23.63 7.10 -38.44
CA TYR A 726 23.27 7.03 -39.86
C TYR A 726 24.03 8.09 -40.68
N GLY A 727 24.17 9.31 -40.13
CA GLY A 727 24.98 10.36 -40.75
C GLY A 727 26.45 9.97 -40.90
N LEU A 728 27.05 9.29 -39.90
CA LEU A 728 28.42 8.74 -40.02
C LEU A 728 28.53 7.69 -41.12
N PHE A 729 27.54 6.81 -41.24
CA PHE A 729 27.47 5.83 -42.31
C PHE A 729 27.40 6.52 -43.70
N LEU A 730 26.52 7.50 -43.89
CA LEU A 730 26.38 8.27 -45.14
C LEU A 730 27.67 9.00 -45.49
N THR A 731 28.35 9.57 -44.49
CA THR A 731 29.70 10.20 -44.71
C THR A 731 30.69 9.18 -45.22
N SER A 732 30.70 7.95 -44.67
CA SER A 732 31.60 6.89 -45.14
C SER A 732 31.30 6.42 -46.57
N GLN A 733 30.07 6.63 -47.05
CA GLN A 733 29.66 6.35 -48.45
C GLN A 733 29.83 7.54 -49.39
N GLY A 734 30.37 8.68 -48.93
CA GLY A 734 30.57 9.87 -49.73
C GLY A 734 29.29 10.68 -49.97
N ARG A 735 28.15 10.32 -49.39
CA ARG A 735 26.83 11.00 -49.50
C ARG A 735 26.78 12.19 -48.53
N LEU A 736 27.65 13.21 -48.78
CA LEU A 736 27.91 14.29 -47.82
C LEU A 736 26.71 15.18 -47.56
N SER A 737 25.85 15.44 -48.53
CA SER A 737 24.66 16.26 -48.36
C SER A 737 23.65 15.61 -47.42
N GLU A 738 23.36 14.33 -47.65
CA GLU A 738 22.42 13.57 -46.80
C GLU A 738 23.02 13.34 -45.40
N ALA A 739 24.34 13.11 -45.32
CA ALA A 739 25.03 13.02 -44.02
C ALA A 739 24.89 14.29 -43.19
N ALA A 740 25.01 15.46 -43.85
CA ALA A 740 24.84 16.75 -43.18
C ALA A 740 23.41 16.97 -42.64
N GLU A 741 22.39 16.52 -43.40
CA GLU A 741 20.99 16.60 -42.92
C GLU A 741 20.75 15.73 -41.69
N GLU A 742 21.22 14.47 -41.69
CA GLU A 742 21.09 13.57 -40.58
C GLU A 742 21.87 14.04 -39.33
N GLN A 743 23.09 14.55 -39.49
CA GLN A 743 23.91 15.11 -38.42
C GLN A 743 23.28 16.40 -37.85
N LEU A 744 22.69 17.24 -38.72
CA LEU A 744 21.97 18.43 -38.34
C LEU A 744 20.76 18.06 -37.47
N ARG A 745 19.99 17.05 -37.93
CA ARG A 745 18.83 16.56 -37.15
C ARG A 745 19.26 16.00 -35.80
N ALA A 746 20.36 15.26 -35.71
CA ALA A 746 20.91 14.78 -34.44
C ALA A 746 21.24 15.91 -33.47
N ALA A 747 21.88 16.98 -33.95
CA ALA A 747 22.22 18.14 -33.14
C ALA A 747 21.00 18.97 -32.73
N GLU A 748 19.96 19.08 -33.56
CA GLU A 748 18.69 19.74 -33.24
C GLU A 748 17.94 19.03 -32.14
N LEU A 749 17.91 17.70 -32.11
CA LEU A 749 17.30 16.87 -31.12
C LEU A 749 18.03 16.95 -29.75
N SER A 750 19.33 17.18 -29.75
CA SER A 750 20.15 17.27 -28.54
C SER A 750 21.04 18.54 -28.57
N ARG A 751 20.44 19.71 -28.54
CA ARG A 751 21.14 21.01 -28.62
C ARG A 751 22.19 21.25 -27.54
N SER A 752 22.06 20.60 -26.39
CA SER A 752 23.03 20.71 -25.29
C SER A 752 24.23 19.78 -25.42
N ASP A 753 24.26 18.93 -26.46
CA ASP A 753 25.36 18.01 -26.69
C ASP A 753 26.44 18.68 -27.61
N TYR A 754 27.62 18.86 -27.00
CA TYR A 754 28.77 19.44 -27.68
C TYR A 754 29.29 18.60 -28.86
N GLU A 755 29.37 17.27 -28.68
CA GLU A 755 29.91 16.37 -29.67
C GLU A 755 28.98 16.27 -30.89
N LEU A 756 27.68 16.24 -30.70
CA LEU A 756 26.70 16.28 -31.78
C LEU A 756 26.72 17.61 -32.52
N SER A 757 26.86 18.74 -31.81
CA SER A 757 27.01 20.07 -32.43
C SER A 757 28.27 20.16 -33.29
N MET A 758 29.37 19.61 -32.80
CA MET A 758 30.65 19.54 -33.54
C MET A 758 30.54 18.61 -34.77
N ALA A 759 29.86 17.47 -34.63
CA ALA A 759 29.64 16.52 -35.74
C ALA A 759 28.79 17.15 -36.85
N ALA A 760 27.67 17.83 -36.46
CA ALA A 760 26.81 18.55 -37.41
C ALA A 760 27.60 19.65 -38.15
N ALA A 761 28.34 20.49 -37.45
CA ALA A 761 29.16 21.54 -38.03
C ALA A 761 30.22 20.97 -39.00
N SER A 762 30.84 19.86 -38.64
CA SER A 762 31.83 19.19 -39.52
C SER A 762 31.20 18.59 -40.76
N ALA A 763 30.04 17.96 -40.64
CA ALA A 763 29.33 17.38 -41.80
C ALA A 763 28.82 18.48 -42.75
N LEU A 764 28.26 19.57 -42.19
CA LEU A 764 27.84 20.74 -42.97
C LEU A 764 29.00 21.37 -43.76
N ARG A 765 30.17 21.49 -43.08
CA ARG A 765 31.39 21.96 -43.76
C ARG A 765 31.81 21.04 -44.90
N GLN A 766 31.76 19.72 -44.71
CA GLN A 766 32.09 18.73 -45.76
C GLN A 766 31.11 18.77 -46.94
N ALA A 767 29.83 19.07 -46.66
CA ALA A 767 28.76 19.24 -47.66
C ALA A 767 28.80 20.61 -48.36
N GLY A 768 29.77 21.50 -48.04
CA GLY A 768 29.88 22.83 -48.62
C GLY A 768 28.93 23.89 -48.06
N ARG A 769 28.11 23.56 -47.02
CA ARG A 769 27.18 24.48 -46.37
C ARG A 769 27.91 25.27 -45.29
N LEU A 770 28.79 26.20 -45.70
CA LEU A 770 29.74 26.85 -44.83
C LEU A 770 29.08 27.81 -43.87
N GLU A 771 28.01 28.48 -44.21
CA GLU A 771 27.28 29.41 -43.34
C GLU A 771 26.57 28.65 -42.18
N ASP A 772 25.91 27.55 -42.49
CA ASP A 772 25.27 26.70 -41.50
C ASP A 772 26.29 26.06 -40.57
N ALA A 773 27.45 25.65 -41.12
CA ALA A 773 28.55 25.10 -40.33
C ALA A 773 29.09 26.14 -39.33
N GLU A 774 29.14 27.44 -39.67
CA GLU A 774 29.55 28.51 -38.80
C GLU A 774 28.58 28.62 -37.59
N VAL A 775 27.26 28.53 -37.81
CA VAL A 775 26.26 28.62 -36.79
C VAL A 775 26.50 27.52 -35.74
N TRP A 776 26.72 26.30 -36.19
CA TRP A 776 26.89 25.16 -35.28
C TRP A 776 28.27 25.12 -34.60
N TYR A 777 29.36 25.54 -35.26
CA TYR A 777 30.66 25.69 -34.57
C TYR A 777 30.63 26.82 -33.56
N ARG A 778 29.91 27.92 -33.82
CA ARG A 778 29.67 28.99 -32.84
C ARG A 778 28.88 28.47 -31.67
N HIS A 779 27.82 27.69 -31.94
CA HIS A 779 27.03 27.05 -30.86
C HIS A 779 27.89 26.10 -30.01
N ALA A 780 28.71 25.27 -30.63
CA ALA A 780 29.64 24.38 -29.92
C ALA A 780 30.62 25.17 -29.05
N ALA A 781 31.15 26.31 -29.53
CA ALA A 781 32.02 27.18 -28.74
C ALA A 781 31.28 27.81 -27.51
N THR A 782 29.98 28.08 -27.62
CA THR A 782 29.18 28.53 -26.43
C THR A 782 28.93 27.41 -25.42
N LEU A 783 28.82 26.15 -25.88
CA LEU A 783 28.61 24.99 -24.99
C LEU A 783 29.85 24.66 -24.16
N ARG A 784 31.07 24.76 -24.79
CA ARG A 784 32.35 24.54 -24.12
C ARG A 784 33.33 25.69 -24.40
N PRO A 785 33.21 26.85 -23.73
CA PRO A 785 34.05 28.02 -24.01
C PRO A 785 35.54 27.80 -23.71
N HIS A 786 35.91 26.87 -22.87
CA HIS A 786 37.26 26.55 -22.46
C HIS A 786 37.95 25.47 -23.33
N GLU A 787 37.26 24.97 -24.35
CA GLU A 787 37.77 23.95 -25.23
C GLU A 787 38.44 24.59 -26.47
N ALA A 788 39.76 24.52 -26.54
CA ALA A 788 40.54 25.16 -27.62
C ALA A 788 40.11 24.71 -29.04
N ARG A 789 39.76 23.39 -29.18
CA ARG A 789 39.30 22.78 -30.42
C ARG A 789 38.04 23.46 -30.99
N SER A 790 37.13 23.93 -30.12
CA SER A 790 35.92 24.64 -30.54
C SER A 790 36.28 25.94 -31.27
N HIS A 791 37.21 26.71 -30.69
CA HIS A 791 37.65 28.00 -31.22
C HIS A 791 38.52 27.82 -32.47
N THR A 792 39.37 26.80 -32.53
CA THR A 792 40.13 26.45 -33.73
C THR A 792 39.20 26.14 -34.90
N ASN A 793 38.21 25.31 -34.72
CA ASN A 793 37.26 24.94 -35.78
C ASN A 793 36.35 26.11 -36.18
N LEU A 794 35.91 26.93 -35.20
CA LEU A 794 35.19 28.19 -35.47
C LEU A 794 36.07 29.16 -36.30
N GLY A 795 37.32 29.32 -35.94
CA GLY A 795 38.26 30.14 -36.69
C GLY A 795 38.45 29.65 -38.14
N ALA A 796 38.52 28.32 -38.31
CA ALA A 796 38.67 27.69 -39.63
C ALA A 796 37.46 27.95 -40.55
N ILE A 797 36.23 27.81 -40.01
CA ILE A 797 35.00 28.07 -40.81
C ILE A 797 34.82 29.56 -41.11
N LEU A 798 35.13 30.44 -40.16
CA LEU A 798 35.10 31.89 -40.39
C LEU A 798 36.11 32.32 -41.46
N HIS A 799 37.28 31.71 -41.48
CA HIS A 799 38.29 31.90 -42.52
C HIS A 799 37.71 31.52 -43.90
N LEU A 800 37.09 30.35 -44.01
CA LEU A 800 36.44 29.87 -45.25
C LEU A 800 35.29 30.79 -45.68
N ASN A 801 34.55 31.39 -44.75
CA ASN A 801 33.48 32.34 -45.03
C ASN A 801 33.95 33.78 -45.31
N GLY A 802 35.26 33.99 -45.44
CA GLY A 802 35.84 35.31 -45.67
C GLY A 802 35.78 36.30 -44.51
N LYS A 803 35.36 35.86 -43.30
CA LYS A 803 35.23 36.67 -42.11
C LYS A 803 36.56 36.73 -41.34
N TYR A 804 37.62 37.24 -41.99
CA TYR A 804 39.02 37.14 -41.57
C TYR A 804 39.31 37.75 -40.20
N LYS A 805 38.72 38.91 -39.86
CA LYS A 805 38.90 39.55 -38.54
C LYS A 805 38.33 38.67 -37.38
N GLN A 806 37.18 38.06 -37.63
CA GLN A 806 36.54 37.20 -36.64
C GLN A 806 37.30 35.87 -36.51
N ALA A 807 37.83 35.35 -37.64
CA ALA A 807 38.65 34.13 -37.66
C ALA A 807 39.95 34.34 -36.84
N ALA A 808 40.61 35.51 -36.99
CA ALA A 808 41.81 35.86 -36.19
C ALA A 808 41.50 35.87 -34.69
N ALA A 809 40.37 36.47 -34.31
CA ALA A 809 39.93 36.51 -32.89
C ALA A 809 39.69 35.09 -32.34
N ALA A 810 39.03 34.23 -33.13
CA ALA A 810 38.75 32.84 -32.70
C ALA A 810 40.04 32.03 -32.58
N TYR A 811 40.99 32.15 -33.52
CA TYR A 811 42.30 31.50 -33.41
C TYR A 811 43.12 32.03 -32.24
N SER A 812 43.09 33.34 -31.96
CA SER A 812 43.76 33.91 -30.78
C SER A 812 43.21 33.36 -29.48
N GLU A 813 41.89 33.21 -29.38
CA GLU A 813 41.26 32.61 -28.21
C GLU A 813 41.64 31.10 -28.10
N ALA A 814 41.68 30.37 -29.18
CA ALA A 814 42.15 28.98 -29.17
C ALA A 814 43.60 28.87 -28.68
N LEU A 815 44.50 29.76 -29.15
CA LEU A 815 45.89 29.79 -28.68
C LEU A 815 46.06 30.30 -27.24
N ARG A 816 45.17 31.18 -26.78
CA ARG A 816 45.11 31.54 -25.36
C ARG A 816 44.78 30.32 -24.45
N LEU A 817 43.92 29.47 -24.92
CA LEU A 817 43.54 28.23 -24.20
C LEU A 817 44.58 27.12 -24.35
N GLN A 818 45.21 27.00 -25.53
CA GLN A 818 46.23 26.00 -25.87
C GLN A 818 47.36 26.63 -26.69
N PRO A 819 48.37 27.22 -26.03
CA PRO A 819 49.41 28.02 -26.73
C PRO A 819 50.30 27.26 -27.72
N GLY A 820 50.36 25.93 -27.62
CA GLY A 820 51.21 25.08 -28.45
C GLY A 820 50.53 24.39 -29.65
N ASP A 821 49.25 24.72 -29.96
CA ASP A 821 48.53 24.03 -31.07
C ASP A 821 49.10 24.47 -32.42
N ALA A 822 49.93 23.59 -33.01
CA ALA A 822 50.57 23.82 -34.30
C ALA A 822 49.56 24.10 -35.43
N THR A 823 48.38 23.48 -35.43
CA THR A 823 47.34 23.63 -36.43
C THR A 823 46.77 25.05 -36.38
N THR A 824 46.46 25.55 -35.19
CA THR A 824 45.94 26.91 -35.01
C THR A 824 46.98 27.96 -35.33
N ILE A 825 48.24 27.76 -34.94
CA ILE A 825 49.38 28.67 -35.27
C ILE A 825 49.54 28.75 -36.81
N MET A 826 49.56 27.64 -37.53
CA MET A 826 49.68 27.58 -38.98
C MET A 826 48.49 28.30 -39.66
N ASN A 827 47.27 28.09 -39.18
CA ASN A 827 46.08 28.70 -39.74
C ASN A 827 46.06 30.24 -39.47
N LEU A 828 46.49 30.69 -38.32
CA LEU A 828 46.61 32.11 -38.02
C LEU A 828 47.69 32.77 -38.90
N HIS A 829 48.82 32.07 -39.10
CA HIS A 829 49.86 32.58 -39.99
C HIS A 829 49.39 32.72 -41.47
N LYS A 830 48.69 31.71 -42.00
CA LYS A 830 48.06 31.77 -43.34
C LYS A 830 47.05 32.94 -43.39
N LEU A 831 46.27 33.16 -42.31
CA LEU A 831 45.34 34.27 -42.29
C LEU A 831 46.05 35.65 -42.26
N ALA A 832 47.16 35.76 -41.56
CA ALA A 832 47.94 36.97 -41.48
C ALA A 832 48.54 37.37 -42.89
N THR A 833 48.90 36.37 -43.68
CA THR A 833 49.36 36.61 -45.08
C THR A 833 48.27 37.07 -46.02
N ILE A 834 47.02 36.84 -45.73
CA ILE A 834 45.84 37.31 -46.48
C ILE A 834 45.43 38.71 -46.05
N LEU A 835 45.66 39.05 -44.79
CA LEU A 835 45.28 40.34 -44.21
C LEU A 835 46.37 41.41 -44.40
N ALA A 836 47.65 41.00 -44.63
CA ALA A 836 48.76 41.84 -45.04
C ALA A 836 48.64 42.18 -46.48
#